data_73e39a66e09aef8f5be21f60d233b39b
#
_entry.id   73e39a66e09aef8f5be21f60d233b39b
#
_cell.length_a   1.000
_cell.length_b   1.000
_cell.length_c   1.000
_cell.angle_alpha   90.00
_cell.angle_beta   90.00
_cell.angle_gamma   90.00
#
_symmetry.space_group_name_H-M   'P 1'
#
loop_
_entity.id
_entity.type
_entity.pdbx_description
1 polymer ?
#
loop_
_entity_poly.entity_id
_entity_poly.type
_entity_poly.pdbx_seq_one_letter_code
_entity_poly.pdbx_strand_id
1 'polypeptide(L)'
;MSSLPVAAVLPELLTALDCAPQVLLSAPTGAGKSTWLPLQLLAHPGINGKIILLEPRRLAARNVAQRLAELLNEKPGDTVGYRMRAQNCVGPNTRLEVVTEGVLTRMIQRDPELSGVGLVILDEFHERSLQADLALALLLDVQQGLRDDLKLLIMSATLDNDRLQQMLPEAPVVISEGRSFPVERRYLPLPTHQRFDEAVAVATAEMLRQESGSLLLFLPGVGEVQRVQEQLASRIGSDVLLCPLYGALSLNDQRKAILLAPQGMRKVVLATNIAETSLTIEGIRLVVDCAQERVARFDPRTGLTRLITQRVSQASMTQRAGRAGRLEPGICLHLIAKEQAERAAAQSEPEILQSDLSGLLMELLQWGCSDPAQMSWLDQPPVVNLLAAKRLLQMLGALEGERLSAQGQKMAALGNDPRLAAMLVSAKNDDEAATAAKIAAILEEPPRMGNSDLGVAFSRNQPAWQQRSQQLLKRLNVRGGEADSSLIAPLLAGAFADRIARRRGQDGRYQLANGMGAMLDANDALSRHEWLIAPLLLQGSASPDARILLALPVDIDELVQRCPQLVQQSDTVEWDDAQGTLKAWRRLQIGLLTVKVQPLAKPSEDELHQAMLNGIRDKDLSVLNWTAEAEQLRLRLLCAAKWLPEYDWPAVDDESLLATLETWLLPHMTGVHSLRGLKSLDIYQALRGLLDWGMQQRLDSELPAHYTVPTGSRIAIRYHEDNPPALAVRMQEMFGEATNPTIAQGRVPLVLELLSPAQRPLQITRDLSAFWKGAYREVQKEMKGRYPKHVWPDDPANTAPTRRTKKYS
;
A
#
# COMPACT_ATOMS: atom_id res chain seq x y z
N MET A 1 24.26 -49.03 6.10
CA MET A 1 23.76 -48.31 4.90
C MET A 1 22.57 -47.48 5.33
N SER A 2 22.54 -46.26 4.87
CA SER A 2 21.46 -45.33 5.30
C SER A 2 20.12 -45.83 4.80
N SER A 3 19.17 -46.00 5.72
CA SER A 3 17.78 -46.33 5.43
C SER A 3 16.94 -45.09 5.00
N LEU A 4 17.57 -43.95 4.83
CA LEU A 4 16.91 -42.72 4.49
C LEU A 4 16.39 -42.75 3.04
N PRO A 5 15.18 -42.26 2.79
CA PRO A 5 14.57 -42.28 1.45
C PRO A 5 15.39 -41.57 0.38
N VAL A 6 16.06 -40.46 0.71
CA VAL A 6 16.86 -39.69 -0.24
C VAL A 6 18.10 -40.49 -0.76
N ALA A 7 18.56 -41.46 0.00
CA ALA A 7 19.70 -42.32 -0.41
C ALA A 7 19.39 -43.11 -1.68
N ALA A 8 18.13 -43.46 -1.92
CA ALA A 8 17.75 -44.20 -3.12
C ALA A 8 17.87 -43.38 -4.40
N VAL A 9 17.75 -42.07 -4.32
CA VAL A 9 17.85 -41.16 -5.48
C VAL A 9 19.23 -40.47 -5.59
N LEU A 10 20.12 -40.74 -4.66
CA LEU A 10 21.46 -40.10 -4.66
C LEU A 10 22.22 -40.29 -5.97
N PRO A 11 22.32 -41.49 -6.57
CA PRO A 11 23.02 -41.66 -7.83
C PRO A 11 22.43 -40.82 -8.97
N GLU A 12 21.11 -40.74 -9.06
CA GLU A 12 20.39 -39.91 -10.04
C GLU A 12 20.67 -38.42 -9.81
N LEU A 13 20.67 -37.99 -8.55
CA LEU A 13 20.94 -36.61 -8.17
C LEU A 13 22.38 -36.21 -8.53
N LEU A 14 23.36 -37.05 -8.23
CA LEU A 14 24.77 -36.79 -8.56
C LEU A 14 24.97 -36.69 -10.06
N THR A 15 24.34 -37.58 -10.83
CA THR A 15 24.41 -37.51 -12.31
C THR A 15 23.78 -36.22 -12.83
N ALA A 16 22.61 -35.80 -12.26
CA ALA A 16 21.96 -34.56 -12.63
C ALA A 16 22.82 -33.32 -12.32
N LEU A 17 23.49 -33.29 -11.16
CA LEU A 17 24.41 -32.21 -10.79
C LEU A 17 25.64 -32.14 -11.68
N ASP A 18 26.15 -33.28 -12.14
CA ASP A 18 27.29 -33.30 -13.07
C ASP A 18 26.92 -32.77 -14.46
N CYS A 19 25.64 -32.92 -14.86
CA CYS A 19 25.17 -32.58 -16.21
C CYS A 19 24.49 -31.23 -16.34
N ALA A 20 23.97 -30.67 -15.26
CA ALA A 20 23.17 -29.45 -15.29
C ALA A 20 23.62 -28.43 -14.23
N PRO A 21 23.51 -27.12 -14.52
CA PRO A 21 23.86 -26.08 -13.56
C PRO A 21 22.83 -25.92 -12.43
N GLN A 22 21.55 -26.22 -12.68
CA GLN A 22 20.49 -26.21 -11.69
C GLN A 22 19.80 -27.56 -11.64
N VAL A 23 19.50 -28.02 -10.44
CA VAL A 23 18.78 -29.29 -10.21
C VAL A 23 17.70 -29.04 -9.18
N LEU A 24 16.53 -29.61 -9.39
CA LEU A 24 15.39 -29.57 -8.48
C LEU A 24 15.26 -30.91 -7.77
N LEU A 25 15.24 -30.89 -6.44
CA LEU A 25 14.99 -32.08 -5.63
C LEU A 25 13.67 -31.92 -4.87
N SER A 26 12.73 -32.79 -5.16
CA SER A 26 11.50 -32.92 -4.39
C SER A 26 11.64 -34.09 -3.41
N ALA A 27 11.67 -33.79 -2.14
CA ALA A 27 11.78 -34.77 -1.07
C ALA A 27 10.96 -34.35 0.14
N PRO A 28 10.09 -35.23 0.68
CA PRO A 28 9.30 -34.89 1.85
C PRO A 28 10.18 -34.68 3.07
N THR A 29 9.63 -34.01 4.06
CA THR A 29 10.33 -33.78 5.32
C THR A 29 10.67 -35.13 5.99
N GLY A 30 11.89 -35.24 6.51
CA GLY A 30 12.37 -36.48 7.13
C GLY A 30 13.03 -37.47 6.15
N ALA A 31 13.11 -37.13 4.86
CA ALA A 31 13.79 -37.97 3.88
C ALA A 31 15.31 -37.95 3.96
N GLY A 32 15.90 -37.08 4.81
CA GLY A 32 17.34 -36.91 4.94
C GLY A 32 17.96 -35.85 4.06
N LYS A 33 17.16 -35.03 3.42
CA LYS A 33 17.61 -33.99 2.48
C LYS A 33 18.49 -32.90 3.13
N SER A 34 18.23 -32.56 4.41
CA SER A 34 18.96 -31.50 5.12
C SER A 34 20.05 -32.06 6.04
N THR A 35 19.85 -33.29 6.61
CA THR A 35 20.66 -33.83 7.69
C THR A 35 21.61 -34.95 7.25
N TRP A 36 21.55 -35.41 6.02
CA TRP A 36 22.42 -36.44 5.47
C TRP A 36 22.96 -36.10 4.08
N LEU A 37 22.10 -35.66 3.18
CA LEU A 37 22.45 -35.39 1.77
C LEU A 37 23.62 -34.43 1.60
N PRO A 38 23.70 -33.30 2.33
CA PRO A 38 24.82 -32.37 2.12
C PRO A 38 26.21 -32.97 2.31
N LEU A 39 26.35 -33.92 3.24
CA LEU A 39 27.62 -34.63 3.43
C LEU A 39 27.97 -35.54 2.26
N GLN A 40 26.99 -36.18 1.63
CA GLN A 40 27.17 -36.98 0.44
C GLN A 40 27.60 -36.14 -0.73
N LEU A 41 27.05 -34.95 -0.86
CA LEU A 41 27.44 -33.98 -1.90
C LEU A 41 28.84 -33.43 -1.65
N LEU A 42 29.23 -33.25 -0.38
CA LEU A 42 30.58 -32.82 -0.02
C LEU A 42 31.66 -33.82 -0.44
N ALA A 43 31.34 -35.13 -0.39
CA ALA A 43 32.23 -36.21 -0.81
C ALA A 43 32.25 -36.43 -2.31
N HIS A 44 31.38 -35.83 -3.10
CA HIS A 44 31.28 -36.02 -4.55
C HIS A 44 32.40 -35.27 -5.28
N PRO A 45 33.19 -35.94 -6.12
CA PRO A 45 34.31 -35.30 -6.81
C PRO A 45 33.92 -34.29 -7.88
N GLY A 46 32.67 -34.34 -8.36
CA GLY A 46 32.12 -33.37 -9.32
C GLY A 46 31.82 -32.00 -8.72
N ILE A 47 31.87 -31.86 -7.40
CA ILE A 47 31.63 -30.57 -6.70
C ILE A 47 32.97 -30.04 -6.21
N ASN A 48 33.44 -28.98 -6.87
CA ASN A 48 34.73 -28.37 -6.59
C ASN A 48 34.55 -27.13 -5.70
N GLY A 49 34.95 -27.25 -4.44
CA GLY A 49 34.94 -26.15 -3.50
C GLY A 49 33.91 -26.33 -2.38
N LYS A 50 33.62 -25.23 -1.71
CA LYS A 50 32.71 -25.20 -0.59
C LYS A 50 31.26 -25.42 -1.03
N ILE A 51 30.48 -25.95 -0.12
CA ILE A 51 29.02 -26.03 -0.23
C ILE A 51 28.39 -25.02 0.75
N ILE A 52 27.50 -24.20 0.23
CA ILE A 52 26.66 -23.30 1.03
C ILE A 52 25.26 -23.89 1.09
N LEU A 53 24.75 -24.14 2.29
CA LEU A 53 23.40 -24.64 2.53
C LEU A 53 22.57 -23.54 3.17
N LEU A 54 21.55 -23.06 2.46
CA LEU A 54 20.58 -22.09 3.00
C LEU A 54 19.48 -22.80 3.78
N GLU A 55 19.37 -22.47 5.06
CA GLU A 55 18.27 -22.84 5.93
C GLU A 55 17.52 -21.58 6.37
N PRO A 56 16.21 -21.49 6.16
CA PRO A 56 15.48 -20.22 6.37
C PRO A 56 15.36 -19.80 7.84
N ARG A 57 15.51 -20.71 8.79
CA ARG A 57 15.29 -20.45 10.23
C ARG A 57 16.54 -20.69 11.06
N ARG A 58 16.85 -19.76 11.98
CA ARG A 58 18.05 -19.82 12.84
C ARG A 58 18.18 -21.13 13.62
N LEU A 59 17.08 -21.56 14.26
CA LEU A 59 17.10 -22.79 15.02
C LEU A 59 17.36 -24.02 14.13
N ALA A 60 16.71 -24.07 12.98
CA ALA A 60 16.92 -25.13 11.99
C ALA A 60 18.37 -25.13 11.47
N ALA A 61 18.90 -23.96 11.12
CA ALA A 61 20.27 -23.84 10.64
C ALA A 61 21.30 -24.38 11.64
N ARG A 62 21.16 -23.98 12.91
CA ARG A 62 22.06 -24.46 13.97
C ARG A 62 21.92 -25.97 14.22
N ASN A 63 20.70 -26.47 14.28
CA ASN A 63 20.44 -27.90 14.49
C ASN A 63 20.94 -28.75 13.33
N VAL A 64 20.75 -28.31 12.10
CA VAL A 64 21.25 -28.98 10.90
C VAL A 64 22.78 -29.02 10.91
N ALA A 65 23.44 -27.89 11.18
CA ALA A 65 24.89 -27.83 11.25
C ALA A 65 25.46 -28.74 12.34
N GLN A 66 24.85 -28.74 13.52
CA GLN A 66 25.23 -29.61 14.63
C GLN A 66 25.05 -31.08 14.28
N ARG A 67 23.92 -31.45 13.70
CA ARG A 67 23.66 -32.84 13.28
C ARG A 67 24.62 -33.32 12.22
N LEU A 68 24.93 -32.49 11.22
CA LEU A 68 25.90 -32.82 10.18
C LEU A 68 27.32 -32.98 10.75
N ALA A 69 27.71 -32.12 11.68
CA ALA A 69 29.01 -32.24 12.37
C ALA A 69 29.08 -33.53 13.22
N GLU A 70 28.02 -33.85 13.97
CA GLU A 70 27.96 -35.10 14.76
C GLU A 70 28.11 -36.35 13.89
N LEU A 71 27.53 -36.37 12.69
CA LEU A 71 27.67 -37.47 11.73
C LEU A 71 29.14 -37.68 11.26
N LEU A 72 29.94 -36.62 11.33
CA LEU A 72 31.38 -36.68 11.06
C LEU A 72 32.23 -36.89 12.31
N ASN A 73 31.60 -37.08 13.49
CA ASN A 73 32.28 -37.08 14.77
C ASN A 73 33.11 -35.82 15.08
N GLU A 74 32.61 -34.70 14.62
CA GLU A 74 33.24 -33.39 14.75
C GLU A 74 32.33 -32.40 15.49
N LYS A 75 32.89 -31.26 15.85
CA LYS A 75 32.12 -30.12 16.37
C LYS A 75 31.80 -29.13 15.27
N PRO A 76 30.72 -28.36 15.36
CA PRO A 76 30.47 -27.24 14.45
C PRO A 76 31.66 -26.27 14.46
N GLY A 77 32.10 -25.86 13.27
CA GLY A 77 33.28 -25.02 13.05
C GLY A 77 34.48 -25.78 12.50
N ASP A 78 34.44 -27.12 12.48
CA ASP A 78 35.43 -27.95 11.79
C ASP A 78 35.07 -28.05 10.28
N THR A 79 34.73 -29.21 9.76
CA THR A 79 34.33 -29.38 8.36
C THR A 79 32.96 -28.73 8.08
N VAL A 80 32.05 -28.78 9.03
CA VAL A 80 30.72 -28.16 8.96
C VAL A 80 30.67 -27.03 9.94
N GLY A 81 30.29 -25.88 9.41
CA GLY A 81 30.06 -24.67 10.22
C GLY A 81 28.71 -24.02 9.91
N TYR A 82 28.39 -22.97 10.63
CA TYR A 82 27.21 -22.18 10.39
C TYR A 82 27.48 -20.69 10.50
N ARG A 83 26.71 -19.89 9.76
CA ARG A 83 26.70 -18.43 9.84
C ARG A 83 25.28 -17.93 10.00
N MET A 84 25.03 -17.24 11.08
CA MET A 84 23.78 -16.57 11.36
C MET A 84 24.07 -15.09 11.64
N ARG A 85 23.01 -14.29 11.69
CA ARG A 85 23.11 -12.84 11.88
C ARG A 85 24.02 -12.41 13.05
N ALA A 86 23.93 -13.10 14.18
CA ALA A 86 24.62 -12.74 15.42
C ALA A 86 25.67 -13.78 15.85
N GLN A 87 25.74 -14.91 15.18
CA GLN A 87 26.58 -16.02 15.59
C GLN A 87 27.22 -16.67 14.37
N ASN A 88 28.53 -16.76 14.38
CA ASN A 88 29.30 -17.48 13.39
C ASN A 88 30.10 -18.57 14.07
N CYS A 89 30.07 -19.76 13.48
CA CYS A 89 30.87 -20.88 13.93
C CYS A 89 31.50 -21.57 12.72
N VAL A 90 32.53 -20.96 12.20
CA VAL A 90 33.28 -21.43 11.00
C VAL A 90 34.77 -21.36 11.29
N GLY A 91 35.53 -22.25 10.70
CA GLY A 91 36.98 -22.30 10.82
C GLY A 91 37.67 -22.35 9.46
N PRO A 92 39.00 -22.40 9.44
CA PRO A 92 39.78 -22.42 8.19
C PRO A 92 39.57 -23.68 7.35
N ASN A 93 39.15 -24.78 7.97
CA ASN A 93 38.92 -26.07 7.31
C ASN A 93 37.42 -26.34 7.01
N THR A 94 36.55 -25.36 7.23
CA THR A 94 35.13 -25.51 6.98
C THR A 94 34.87 -25.56 5.47
N ARG A 95 34.21 -26.64 5.04
CA ARG A 95 33.85 -26.89 3.64
C ARG A 95 32.36 -26.86 3.37
N LEU A 96 31.56 -27.05 4.39
CA LEU A 96 30.11 -26.95 4.34
C LEU A 96 29.66 -25.90 5.34
N GLU A 97 29.08 -24.80 4.84
CA GLU A 97 28.56 -23.73 5.66
C GLU A 97 27.04 -23.70 5.58
N VAL A 98 26.36 -23.86 6.73
CA VAL A 98 24.93 -23.69 6.86
C VAL A 98 24.66 -22.22 7.18
N VAL A 99 23.91 -21.54 6.33
CA VAL A 99 23.67 -20.11 6.44
C VAL A 99 22.19 -19.80 6.51
N THR A 100 21.84 -18.73 7.22
CA THR A 100 20.48 -18.20 7.20
C THR A 100 20.29 -17.23 6.03
N GLU A 101 19.06 -16.87 5.73
CA GLU A 101 18.66 -16.15 4.50
C GLU A 101 19.42 -14.85 4.28
N GLY A 102 19.40 -13.93 5.21
CA GLY A 102 20.08 -12.64 5.07
C GLY A 102 21.60 -12.75 4.96
N VAL A 103 22.19 -13.81 5.51
CA VAL A 103 23.64 -14.09 5.42
C VAL A 103 24.05 -14.48 3.99
N LEU A 104 23.27 -15.32 3.32
CA LEU A 104 23.57 -15.72 1.95
C LEU A 104 23.55 -14.52 1.00
N THR A 105 22.53 -13.70 1.07
CA THR A 105 22.42 -12.47 0.25
C THR A 105 23.65 -11.59 0.45
N ARG A 106 24.10 -11.44 1.67
CA ARG A 106 25.29 -10.65 2.00
C ARG A 106 26.57 -11.26 1.46
N MET A 107 26.74 -12.57 1.54
CA MET A 107 27.88 -13.27 0.95
C MET A 107 27.95 -13.02 -0.55
N ILE A 108 26.81 -13.10 -1.25
CA ILE A 108 26.72 -12.84 -2.69
C ILE A 108 27.07 -11.38 -3.01
N GLN A 109 26.56 -10.42 -2.23
CA GLN A 109 26.84 -9.00 -2.45
C GLN A 109 28.31 -8.64 -2.21
N ARG A 110 28.94 -9.26 -1.20
CA ARG A 110 30.38 -9.03 -0.89
C ARG A 110 31.32 -9.67 -1.89
N ASP A 111 30.96 -10.84 -2.38
CA ASP A 111 31.72 -11.60 -3.36
C ASP A 111 30.78 -12.14 -4.43
N PRO A 112 30.47 -11.36 -5.46
CA PRO A 112 29.55 -11.77 -6.52
C PRO A 112 29.97 -13.03 -7.27
N GLU A 113 31.23 -13.32 -7.31
CA GLU A 113 31.75 -14.53 -7.92
C GLU A 113 31.66 -15.76 -7.01
N LEU A 114 31.28 -15.58 -5.73
CA LEU A 114 31.29 -16.66 -4.74
C LEU A 114 32.55 -17.53 -4.82
N SER A 115 33.71 -16.88 -4.71
CA SER A 115 35.01 -17.50 -4.86
C SER A 115 35.17 -18.69 -3.94
N GLY A 116 35.57 -19.82 -4.50
CA GLY A 116 35.77 -21.06 -3.76
C GLY A 116 34.49 -21.83 -3.45
N VAL A 117 33.32 -21.34 -3.84
CA VAL A 117 32.05 -22.06 -3.69
C VAL A 117 31.75 -22.85 -4.95
N GLY A 118 31.44 -24.13 -4.79
CA GLY A 118 31.12 -25.04 -5.90
C GLY A 118 29.63 -25.35 -6.02
N LEU A 119 28.93 -25.33 -4.92
CA LEU A 119 27.50 -25.65 -4.86
C LEU A 119 26.78 -24.76 -3.82
N VAL A 120 25.64 -24.26 -4.21
CA VAL A 120 24.68 -23.62 -3.30
C VAL A 120 23.40 -24.45 -3.25
N ILE A 121 22.95 -24.80 -2.06
CA ILE A 121 21.74 -25.56 -1.80
C ILE A 121 20.71 -24.61 -1.17
N LEU A 122 19.55 -24.47 -1.80
CA LEU A 122 18.40 -23.75 -1.25
C LEU A 122 17.43 -24.77 -0.67
N ASP A 123 17.41 -24.89 0.66
CA ASP A 123 16.50 -25.82 1.36
C ASP A 123 15.17 -25.15 1.69
N GLU A 124 14.14 -25.95 1.81
CA GLU A 124 12.78 -25.50 2.14
C GLU A 124 12.26 -24.39 1.20
N PHE A 125 12.60 -24.46 -0.08
CA PHE A 125 12.25 -23.42 -1.05
C PHE A 125 10.74 -23.25 -1.23
N HIS A 126 9.95 -24.30 -0.97
CA HIS A 126 8.48 -24.27 -1.03
C HIS A 126 7.85 -23.27 -0.03
N GLU A 127 8.57 -22.89 1.01
CA GLU A 127 8.11 -21.84 1.94
C GLU A 127 8.02 -20.46 1.28
N ARG A 128 8.69 -20.29 0.15
CA ARG A 128 8.64 -19.08 -0.67
C ARG A 128 8.88 -17.82 0.13
N SER A 129 9.92 -17.83 0.98
CA SER A 129 10.35 -16.63 1.68
C SER A 129 10.88 -15.58 0.69
N LEU A 130 10.73 -14.30 1.05
CA LEU A 130 11.23 -13.18 0.25
C LEU A 130 12.74 -13.32 -0.03
N GLN A 131 13.50 -13.68 0.99
CA GLN A 131 14.96 -13.84 0.90
C GLN A 131 15.38 -15.04 0.04
N ALA A 132 14.60 -16.12 0.04
CA ALA A 132 14.88 -17.28 -0.82
C ALA A 132 14.65 -16.92 -2.29
N ASP A 133 13.58 -16.21 -2.61
CA ASP A 133 13.31 -15.73 -3.96
C ASP A 133 14.41 -14.76 -4.44
N LEU A 134 14.85 -13.86 -3.59
CA LEU A 134 15.96 -12.95 -3.89
C LEU A 134 17.26 -13.71 -4.09
N ALA A 135 17.59 -14.64 -3.22
CA ALA A 135 18.80 -15.45 -3.34
C ALA A 135 18.82 -16.24 -4.66
N LEU A 136 17.69 -16.83 -5.04
CA LEU A 136 17.56 -17.52 -6.32
C LEU A 136 17.80 -16.59 -7.50
N ALA A 137 17.17 -15.41 -7.50
CA ALA A 137 17.35 -14.41 -8.55
C ALA A 137 18.83 -13.99 -8.69
N LEU A 138 19.49 -13.71 -7.58
CA LEU A 138 20.91 -13.33 -7.57
C LEU A 138 21.81 -14.47 -8.04
N LEU A 139 21.56 -15.70 -7.59
CA LEU A 139 22.36 -16.87 -7.97
C LEU A 139 22.22 -17.22 -9.46
N LEU A 140 21.02 -17.09 -10.01
CA LEU A 140 20.81 -17.27 -11.45
C LEU A 140 21.58 -16.22 -12.26
N ASP A 141 21.61 -14.99 -11.78
CA ASP A 141 22.39 -13.92 -12.41
C ASP A 141 23.91 -14.19 -12.32
N VAL A 142 24.37 -14.68 -11.18
CA VAL A 142 25.77 -15.11 -10.98
C VAL A 142 26.15 -16.23 -11.97
N GLN A 143 25.29 -17.22 -12.11
CA GLN A 143 25.53 -18.33 -13.05
C GLN A 143 25.60 -17.85 -14.50
N GLN A 144 24.74 -16.94 -14.90
CA GLN A 144 24.71 -16.44 -16.27
C GLN A 144 25.87 -15.52 -16.62
N GLY A 145 26.26 -14.63 -15.69
CA GLY A 145 27.19 -13.56 -15.99
C GLY A 145 28.62 -13.76 -15.46
N LEU A 146 28.75 -14.52 -14.37
CA LEU A 146 30.04 -14.61 -13.64
C LEU A 146 30.59 -16.03 -13.44
N ARG A 147 29.72 -17.00 -13.20
CA ARG A 147 30.09 -18.35 -12.81
C ARG A 147 29.22 -19.42 -13.49
N ASP A 148 29.55 -19.82 -14.69
CA ASP A 148 28.86 -20.91 -15.38
C ASP A 148 29.14 -22.32 -14.77
N ASP A 149 30.18 -22.44 -13.96
CA ASP A 149 30.57 -23.67 -13.26
C ASP A 149 29.89 -23.85 -11.90
N LEU A 150 29.26 -22.78 -11.35
CA LEU A 150 28.56 -22.87 -10.07
C LEU A 150 27.32 -23.75 -10.20
N LYS A 151 27.17 -24.69 -9.27
CA LYS A 151 25.98 -25.56 -9.20
C LYS A 151 24.95 -25.02 -8.21
N LEU A 152 23.70 -25.23 -8.53
CA LEU A 152 22.57 -24.82 -7.71
C LEU A 152 21.60 -26.00 -7.52
N LEU A 153 21.34 -26.36 -6.29
CA LEU A 153 20.38 -27.37 -5.91
C LEU A 153 19.22 -26.72 -5.15
N ILE A 154 18.01 -26.81 -5.68
CA ILE A 154 16.80 -26.31 -5.05
C ILE A 154 16.02 -27.48 -4.49
N MET A 155 15.84 -27.50 -3.16
CA MET A 155 15.15 -28.57 -2.44
C MET A 155 13.79 -28.09 -1.95
N SER A 156 12.77 -28.90 -2.15
CA SER A 156 11.39 -28.62 -1.77
C SER A 156 10.74 -29.86 -1.18
N ALA A 157 9.85 -29.67 -0.22
CA ALA A 157 9.04 -30.75 0.36
C ALA A 157 7.76 -31.03 -0.45
N THR A 158 7.39 -30.15 -1.36
CA THR A 158 6.16 -30.26 -2.17
C THR A 158 6.48 -30.50 -3.64
N LEU A 159 5.52 -31.12 -4.35
CA LEU A 159 5.63 -31.43 -5.78
C LEU A 159 5.26 -30.26 -6.70
N ASP A 160 4.97 -29.07 -6.18
CA ASP A 160 4.67 -27.91 -7.00
C ASP A 160 5.93 -27.34 -7.68
N ASN A 161 6.61 -28.22 -8.39
CA ASN A 161 7.78 -27.89 -9.19
C ASN A 161 7.41 -27.37 -10.59
N ASP A 162 6.15 -27.38 -10.97
CA ASP A 162 5.71 -26.98 -12.31
C ASP A 162 6.12 -25.55 -12.65
N ARG A 163 5.96 -24.63 -11.71
CA ARG A 163 6.37 -23.23 -11.89
C ARG A 163 7.89 -23.08 -11.92
N LEU A 164 8.62 -23.79 -11.06
CA LEU A 164 10.07 -23.82 -11.09
C LEU A 164 10.60 -24.42 -12.40
N GLN A 165 9.98 -25.47 -12.89
CA GLN A 165 10.32 -26.07 -14.18
C GLN A 165 10.06 -25.14 -15.36
N GLN A 166 8.97 -24.35 -15.31
CA GLN A 166 8.70 -23.34 -16.33
C GLN A 166 9.76 -22.24 -16.33
N MET A 167 10.24 -21.83 -15.15
CA MET A 167 11.32 -20.84 -15.01
C MET A 167 12.68 -21.43 -15.38
N LEU A 168 12.93 -22.69 -15.03
CA LEU A 168 14.17 -23.42 -15.27
C LEU A 168 13.87 -24.69 -16.10
N PRO A 169 13.56 -24.55 -17.40
CA PRO A 169 13.06 -25.67 -18.21
C PRO A 169 14.10 -26.75 -18.45
N GLU A 170 15.37 -26.43 -18.34
CA GLU A 170 16.50 -27.40 -18.54
C GLU A 170 16.95 -28.05 -17.23
N ALA A 171 16.41 -27.65 -16.07
CA ALA A 171 16.78 -28.23 -14.79
C ALA A 171 16.16 -29.63 -14.62
N PRO A 172 16.98 -30.68 -14.41
CA PRO A 172 16.47 -32.00 -14.07
C PRO A 172 15.69 -31.96 -12.75
N VAL A 173 14.62 -32.74 -12.66
CA VAL A 173 13.84 -32.94 -11.45
C VAL A 173 14.11 -34.34 -10.92
N VAL A 174 14.57 -34.41 -9.68
CA VAL A 174 14.77 -35.66 -8.94
C VAL A 174 13.69 -35.73 -7.85
N ILE A 175 12.94 -36.81 -7.82
CA ILE A 175 11.87 -37.03 -6.87
C ILE A 175 12.25 -38.17 -5.93
N SER A 176 12.34 -37.87 -4.63
CA SER A 176 12.48 -38.85 -3.58
C SER A 176 11.13 -39.10 -2.94
N GLU A 177 10.67 -40.35 -2.96
CA GLU A 177 9.47 -40.74 -2.24
C GLU A 177 9.81 -40.96 -0.77
N GLY A 178 9.19 -40.19 0.12
CA GLY A 178 9.44 -40.36 1.56
C GLY A 178 8.73 -41.59 2.14
N ARG A 179 9.27 -42.10 3.25
CA ARG A 179 8.55 -43.06 4.08
C ARG A 179 7.61 -42.26 5.00
N SER A 180 6.35 -42.24 4.67
CA SER A 180 5.31 -41.74 5.55
C SER A 180 4.30 -42.85 5.81
N PHE A 181 3.82 -42.90 7.05
CA PHE A 181 2.70 -43.76 7.40
C PHE A 181 1.38 -43.09 7.02
N PRO A 182 0.30 -43.82 6.77
CA PRO A 182 -0.97 -43.25 6.46
C PRO A 182 -1.51 -42.40 7.61
N VAL A 183 -2.12 -41.26 7.27
CA VAL A 183 -2.77 -40.36 8.21
C VAL A 183 -4.25 -40.30 7.89
N GLU A 184 -5.08 -40.65 8.87
CA GLU A 184 -6.52 -40.48 8.77
C GLU A 184 -6.85 -39.01 8.99
N ARG A 185 -7.42 -38.36 7.98
CA ARG A 185 -7.82 -36.95 8.05
C ARG A 185 -9.30 -36.83 8.35
N ARG A 186 -9.61 -36.22 9.49
CA ARG A 186 -10.98 -35.94 9.96
C ARG A 186 -11.25 -34.45 9.91
N TYR A 187 -12.53 -34.07 9.73
CA TYR A 187 -12.96 -32.68 9.63
C TYR A 187 -14.06 -32.41 10.65
N LEU A 188 -13.90 -31.37 11.45
CA LEU A 188 -14.87 -30.93 12.45
C LEU A 188 -14.92 -29.41 12.48
N PRO A 189 -15.95 -28.79 11.89
CA PRO A 189 -16.09 -27.34 11.99
C PRO A 189 -16.35 -26.92 13.43
N LEU A 190 -15.74 -25.80 13.84
CA LEU A 190 -15.96 -25.25 15.17
C LEU A 190 -17.36 -24.65 15.29
N PRO A 191 -18.03 -24.79 16.45
CA PRO A 191 -19.31 -24.14 16.70
C PRO A 191 -19.21 -22.61 16.64
N THR A 192 -20.13 -21.97 15.93
CA THR A 192 -20.12 -20.50 15.75
C THR A 192 -20.48 -19.71 17.00
N HIS A 193 -21.20 -20.34 17.94
CA HIS A 193 -21.63 -19.73 19.20
C HIS A 193 -20.62 -19.84 20.34
N GLN A 194 -19.57 -20.64 20.17
CA GLN A 194 -18.54 -20.87 21.17
C GLN A 194 -17.28 -20.06 20.86
N ARG A 195 -16.59 -19.61 21.90
CA ARG A 195 -15.30 -18.91 21.72
C ARG A 195 -14.28 -19.85 21.08
N PHE A 196 -13.43 -19.30 20.21
CA PHE A 196 -12.43 -20.07 19.48
C PHE A 196 -11.51 -20.88 20.39
N ASP A 197 -10.92 -20.26 21.41
CA ASP A 197 -10.00 -20.90 22.36
C ASP A 197 -10.65 -22.04 23.13
N GLU A 198 -11.89 -21.85 23.57
CA GLU A 198 -12.67 -22.88 24.25
C GLU A 198 -13.04 -24.04 23.30
N ALA A 199 -13.52 -23.74 22.11
CA ALA A 199 -13.90 -24.73 21.11
C ALA A 199 -12.73 -25.62 20.69
N VAL A 200 -11.56 -25.02 20.48
CA VAL A 200 -10.32 -25.74 20.16
C VAL A 200 -9.89 -26.63 21.34
N ALA A 201 -9.95 -26.11 22.56
CA ALA A 201 -9.60 -26.87 23.74
C ALA A 201 -10.53 -28.07 23.95
N VAL A 202 -11.82 -27.90 23.72
CA VAL A 202 -12.82 -29.02 23.83
C VAL A 202 -12.52 -30.09 22.76
N ALA A 203 -12.31 -29.71 21.52
CA ALA A 203 -11.99 -30.64 20.43
C ALA A 203 -10.69 -31.41 20.70
N THR A 204 -9.66 -30.71 21.18
CA THR A 204 -8.36 -31.31 21.51
C THR A 204 -8.47 -32.28 22.69
N ALA A 205 -9.16 -31.91 23.74
CA ALA A 205 -9.39 -32.76 24.88
C ALA A 205 -10.18 -34.06 24.51
N GLU A 206 -11.15 -33.91 23.61
CA GLU A 206 -11.92 -35.07 23.11
C GLU A 206 -11.02 -36.02 22.28
N MET A 207 -10.17 -35.49 21.44
CA MET A 207 -9.19 -36.25 20.67
C MET A 207 -8.25 -37.04 21.60
N LEU A 208 -7.77 -36.43 22.68
CA LEU A 208 -6.91 -37.06 23.65
C LEU A 208 -7.63 -38.20 24.43
N ARG A 209 -8.93 -38.09 24.63
CA ARG A 209 -9.73 -39.13 25.26
C ARG A 209 -9.96 -40.32 24.34
N GLN A 210 -10.21 -40.10 23.09
CA GLN A 210 -10.54 -41.13 22.11
C GLN A 210 -9.31 -41.87 21.60
N GLU A 211 -8.16 -41.21 21.52
CA GLU A 211 -6.97 -41.73 20.88
C GLU A 211 -5.74 -41.68 21.79
N SER A 212 -4.82 -42.63 21.58
CA SER A 212 -3.54 -42.68 22.30
C SER A 212 -2.44 -41.91 21.58
N GLY A 213 -1.37 -41.58 22.28
CA GLY A 213 -0.21 -40.89 21.73
C GLY A 213 -0.15 -39.40 22.04
N SER A 214 0.98 -38.78 21.73
CA SER A 214 1.17 -37.35 21.88
C SER A 214 0.54 -36.58 20.73
N LEU A 215 0.13 -35.36 21.01
CA LEU A 215 -0.63 -34.51 20.09
C LEU A 215 0.11 -33.21 19.78
N LEU A 216 0.07 -32.81 18.51
CA LEU A 216 0.51 -31.51 18.05
C LEU A 216 -0.70 -30.67 17.63
N LEU A 217 -0.89 -29.55 18.28
CA LEU A 217 -1.98 -28.62 18.04
C LEU A 217 -1.43 -27.37 17.32
N PHE A 218 -1.92 -27.13 16.12
CA PHE A 218 -1.58 -25.92 15.36
C PHE A 218 -2.57 -24.79 15.65
N LEU A 219 -2.04 -23.65 16.05
CA LEU A 219 -2.77 -22.44 16.40
C LEU A 219 -2.23 -21.22 15.62
N PRO A 220 -3.05 -20.18 15.39
CA PRO A 220 -2.64 -19.09 14.51
C PRO A 220 -1.59 -18.16 15.12
N GLY A 221 -1.51 -18.03 16.45
CA GLY A 221 -0.58 -17.11 17.08
C GLY A 221 -0.34 -17.39 18.55
N VAL A 222 0.61 -16.65 19.14
CA VAL A 222 1.04 -16.82 20.55
C VAL A 222 -0.10 -16.55 21.53
N GLY A 223 -0.94 -15.56 21.28
CA GLY A 223 -2.10 -15.26 22.12
C GLY A 223 -3.08 -16.42 22.21
N GLU A 224 -3.36 -17.07 21.08
CA GLU A 224 -4.22 -18.26 21.02
C GLU A 224 -3.55 -19.45 21.72
N VAL A 225 -2.24 -19.62 21.56
CA VAL A 225 -1.49 -20.68 22.29
C VAL A 225 -1.67 -20.54 23.80
N GLN A 226 -1.51 -19.35 24.32
CA GLN A 226 -1.67 -19.09 25.77
C GLN A 226 -3.09 -19.31 26.23
N ARG A 227 -4.09 -18.80 25.53
CA ARG A 227 -5.51 -18.97 25.92
C ARG A 227 -5.98 -20.41 25.81
N VAL A 228 -5.60 -21.13 24.76
CA VAL A 228 -5.94 -22.54 24.59
C VAL A 228 -5.24 -23.38 25.64
N GLN A 229 -3.99 -23.07 26.00
CA GLN A 229 -3.28 -23.75 27.07
C GLN A 229 -4.02 -23.64 28.43
N GLU A 230 -4.50 -22.45 28.77
CA GLU A 230 -5.31 -22.22 29.97
C GLU A 230 -6.61 -23.03 29.95
N GLN A 231 -7.30 -23.04 28.81
CA GLN A 231 -8.55 -23.79 28.63
C GLN A 231 -8.32 -25.31 28.67
N LEU A 232 -7.20 -25.80 28.16
CA LEU A 232 -6.86 -27.21 28.18
C LEU A 232 -6.47 -27.71 29.58
N ALA A 233 -5.79 -26.88 30.36
CA ALA A 233 -5.27 -27.26 31.67
C ALA A 233 -6.35 -27.86 32.60
N SER A 234 -7.57 -27.36 32.52
CA SER A 234 -8.73 -27.85 33.32
C SER A 234 -9.44 -29.05 32.69
N ARG A 235 -9.08 -29.47 31.49
CA ARG A 235 -9.77 -30.53 30.72
C ARG A 235 -8.96 -31.79 30.51
N ILE A 236 -7.71 -31.82 30.98
CA ILE A 236 -6.78 -32.93 30.82
C ILE A 236 -6.33 -33.48 32.16
N GLY A 237 -5.84 -34.73 32.15
CA GLY A 237 -5.28 -35.37 33.32
C GLY A 237 -3.84 -34.95 33.62
N SER A 238 -3.33 -35.37 34.78
CA SER A 238 -1.96 -35.10 35.21
C SER A 238 -0.90 -35.88 34.43
N ASP A 239 -1.31 -36.83 33.63
CA ASP A 239 -0.47 -37.64 32.73
C ASP A 239 -0.18 -36.94 31.41
N VAL A 240 -0.76 -35.76 31.16
CA VAL A 240 -0.58 -34.96 29.93
C VAL A 240 0.19 -33.68 30.23
N LEU A 241 1.30 -33.49 29.53
CA LEU A 241 2.10 -32.26 29.58
C LEU A 241 1.67 -31.29 28.50
N LEU A 242 1.49 -30.03 28.87
CA LEU A 242 1.26 -28.95 27.93
C LEU A 242 2.57 -28.24 27.63
N CYS A 243 2.99 -28.26 26.34
CA CYS A 243 4.26 -27.71 25.87
C CYS A 243 4.01 -26.66 24.78
N PRO A 244 3.98 -25.35 25.09
CA PRO A 244 3.91 -24.35 24.07
C PRO A 244 5.17 -24.35 23.20
N LEU A 245 5.03 -24.05 21.91
CA LEU A 245 6.13 -23.98 20.94
C LEU A 245 5.94 -22.83 19.96
N TYR A 246 6.71 -21.77 20.12
CA TYR A 246 6.79 -20.64 19.22
C TYR A 246 8.18 -19.99 19.28
N GLY A 247 8.54 -19.22 18.25
CA GLY A 247 9.90 -18.71 18.06
C GLY A 247 10.45 -17.81 19.18
N ALA A 248 9.59 -17.19 19.97
CA ALA A 248 9.97 -16.31 21.06
C ALA A 248 10.31 -16.99 22.38
N LEU A 249 10.11 -18.31 22.49
CA LEU A 249 10.43 -19.06 23.71
C LEU A 249 11.93 -19.24 23.91
N SER A 250 12.32 -19.50 25.17
CA SER A 250 13.68 -19.90 25.49
C SER A 250 14.04 -21.24 24.83
N LEU A 251 15.33 -21.47 24.59
CA LEU A 251 15.79 -22.75 24.02
C LEU A 251 15.40 -23.96 24.88
N ASN A 252 15.39 -23.82 26.19
CA ASN A 252 15.00 -24.90 27.09
C ASN A 252 13.50 -25.25 26.94
N ASP A 253 12.65 -24.23 26.82
CA ASP A 253 11.21 -24.47 26.62
C ASP A 253 10.92 -25.07 25.24
N GLN A 254 11.65 -24.64 24.22
CA GLN A 254 11.56 -25.25 22.88
C GLN A 254 11.99 -26.73 22.93
N ARG A 255 13.06 -27.07 23.64
CA ARG A 255 13.53 -28.45 23.80
C ARG A 255 12.50 -29.35 24.46
N LYS A 256 11.80 -28.87 25.50
CA LYS A 256 10.73 -29.60 26.15
C LYS A 256 9.61 -29.98 25.18
N ALA A 257 9.29 -29.11 24.26
CA ALA A 257 8.28 -29.39 23.25
C ALA A 257 8.76 -30.37 22.16
N ILE A 258 10.04 -30.34 21.83
CA ILE A 258 10.64 -31.14 20.74
C ILE A 258 10.94 -32.57 21.18
N LEU A 259 11.45 -32.78 22.40
CA LEU A 259 11.86 -34.10 22.89
C LEU A 259 10.67 -34.98 23.29
N LEU A 260 10.87 -36.29 23.30
CA LEU A 260 9.87 -37.24 23.76
C LEU A 260 9.35 -36.89 25.17
N ALA A 261 8.07 -37.14 25.38
CA ALA A 261 7.49 -37.04 26.71
C ALA A 261 8.14 -38.07 27.64
N PRO A 262 8.23 -37.78 28.95
CA PRO A 262 8.68 -38.76 29.93
C PRO A 262 7.87 -40.05 29.85
N GLN A 263 8.49 -41.17 30.21
CA GLN A 263 7.84 -42.48 30.18
C GLN A 263 6.55 -42.51 31.02
N GLY A 264 5.48 -43.04 30.44
CA GLY A 264 4.15 -43.06 31.04
C GLY A 264 3.36 -41.76 30.91
N MET A 265 3.91 -40.73 30.21
CA MET A 265 3.26 -39.44 30.00
C MET A 265 3.01 -39.19 28.52
N ARG A 266 2.04 -38.37 28.26
CA ARG A 266 1.74 -37.82 26.94
C ARG A 266 2.06 -36.31 26.91
N LYS A 267 2.33 -35.77 25.75
CA LYS A 267 2.45 -34.32 25.60
C LYS A 267 1.45 -33.79 24.58
N VAL A 268 1.01 -32.55 24.80
CA VAL A 268 0.33 -31.71 23.80
C VAL A 268 1.24 -30.54 23.50
N VAL A 269 1.72 -30.50 22.30
CA VAL A 269 2.53 -29.38 21.82
C VAL A 269 1.58 -28.36 21.17
N LEU A 270 1.48 -27.17 21.77
CA LEU A 270 0.67 -26.06 21.23
C LEU A 270 1.61 -25.17 20.42
N ALA A 271 1.51 -25.23 19.10
CA ALA A 271 2.46 -24.58 18.22
C ALA A 271 1.78 -23.65 17.23
N THR A 272 2.53 -22.66 16.81
CA THR A 272 2.24 -21.89 15.59
C THR A 272 2.76 -22.63 14.36
N ASN A 273 2.72 -22.01 13.19
CA ASN A 273 3.21 -22.61 11.95
C ASN A 273 4.71 -22.97 11.96
N ILE A 274 5.46 -22.62 12.99
CA ILE A 274 6.86 -23.04 13.18
C ILE A 274 7.01 -24.58 13.16
N ALA A 275 6.01 -25.30 13.62
CA ALA A 275 6.00 -26.76 13.67
C ALA A 275 5.56 -27.42 12.35
N GLU A 276 5.20 -26.63 11.34
CA GLU A 276 4.69 -27.16 10.07
C GLU A 276 5.78 -27.84 9.25
N THR A 277 6.96 -27.25 9.14
CA THR A 277 8.01 -27.75 8.25
C THR A 277 9.38 -27.96 8.92
N SER A 278 9.94 -26.97 9.55
CA SER A 278 11.37 -26.87 9.88
C SER A 278 11.81 -27.66 11.13
N LEU A 279 10.88 -28.09 11.97
CA LEU A 279 11.21 -28.77 13.23
C LEU A 279 10.73 -30.21 13.21
N THR A 280 11.54 -31.12 13.68
CA THR A 280 11.14 -32.50 13.99
C THR A 280 10.73 -32.57 15.45
N ILE A 281 9.46 -32.84 15.69
CA ILE A 281 8.90 -33.05 17.05
C ILE A 281 8.72 -34.53 17.28
N GLU A 282 9.38 -35.06 18.29
CA GLU A 282 9.39 -36.47 18.54
C GLU A 282 8.09 -36.95 19.18
N GLY A 283 7.63 -38.15 18.81
CA GLY A 283 6.55 -38.89 19.46
C GLY A 283 5.13 -38.45 19.07
N ILE A 284 4.96 -37.63 18.05
CA ILE A 284 3.64 -37.14 17.62
C ILE A 284 2.91 -38.21 16.79
N ARG A 285 1.71 -38.61 17.23
CA ARG A 285 0.76 -39.47 16.52
C ARG A 285 -0.50 -38.72 16.11
N LEU A 286 -0.92 -37.73 16.92
CA LEU A 286 -2.14 -36.99 16.73
C LEU A 286 -1.82 -35.54 16.32
N VAL A 287 -2.60 -35.01 15.39
CA VAL A 287 -2.54 -33.59 15.00
C VAL A 287 -3.94 -33.01 15.08
N VAL A 288 -4.07 -31.84 15.70
CA VAL A 288 -5.25 -30.99 15.61
C VAL A 288 -4.83 -29.73 14.89
N ASP A 289 -5.44 -29.46 13.76
CA ASP A 289 -5.17 -28.33 12.91
C ASP A 289 -6.32 -27.34 12.96
N CYS A 290 -6.10 -26.15 13.50
CA CYS A 290 -7.15 -25.11 13.54
C CYS A 290 -7.50 -24.57 12.16
N ALA A 291 -6.76 -24.93 11.12
CA ALA A 291 -6.93 -24.47 9.74
C ALA A 291 -6.80 -22.95 9.56
N GLN A 292 -6.17 -22.28 10.51
CA GLN A 292 -5.92 -20.85 10.48
C GLN A 292 -4.44 -20.55 10.67
N GLU A 293 -4.02 -19.45 10.09
CA GLU A 293 -2.68 -18.91 10.25
C GLU A 293 -2.72 -17.40 10.39
N ARG A 294 -1.71 -16.86 11.03
CA ARG A 294 -1.51 -15.42 11.10
C ARG A 294 -0.35 -15.03 10.20
N VAL A 295 -0.63 -14.17 9.23
CA VAL A 295 0.35 -13.69 8.26
C VAL A 295 0.52 -12.19 8.38
N ALA A 296 1.73 -11.72 8.13
CA ALA A 296 2.04 -10.31 8.00
C ALA A 296 1.80 -9.87 6.55
N ARG A 297 0.95 -8.87 6.37
CA ARG A 297 0.66 -8.31 5.04
C ARG A 297 0.97 -6.82 5.03
N PHE A 298 1.84 -6.42 4.12
CA PHE A 298 2.20 -5.02 3.91
C PHE A 298 1.09 -4.28 3.16
N ASP A 299 0.70 -3.11 3.67
CA ASP A 299 -0.20 -2.20 2.99
C ASP A 299 0.60 -1.07 2.33
N PRO A 300 0.72 -1.03 1.01
CA PRO A 300 1.51 -0.01 0.32
C PRO A 300 0.92 1.40 0.46
N ARG A 301 -0.36 1.53 0.81
CA ARG A 301 -0.99 2.85 1.03
C ARG A 301 -0.55 3.48 2.34
N THR A 302 -0.35 2.66 3.35
CA THR A 302 -0.05 3.12 4.72
C THR A 302 1.42 2.95 5.09
N GLY A 303 2.16 2.11 4.36
CA GLY A 303 3.54 1.75 4.70
C GLY A 303 3.65 0.89 5.96
N LEU A 304 2.55 0.33 6.45
CA LEU A 304 2.51 -0.52 7.64
C LEU A 304 2.21 -1.97 7.30
N THR A 305 2.73 -2.85 8.12
CA THR A 305 2.42 -4.27 8.07
C THR A 305 1.25 -4.58 8.98
N ARG A 306 0.27 -5.30 8.44
CA ARG A 306 -0.94 -5.74 9.14
C ARG A 306 -0.84 -7.22 9.43
N LEU A 307 -1.14 -7.65 10.65
CA LEU A 307 -1.33 -9.06 10.98
C LEU A 307 -2.76 -9.48 10.65
N ILE A 308 -2.89 -10.45 9.76
CA ILE A 308 -4.19 -10.97 9.30
C ILE A 308 -4.27 -12.44 9.69
N THR A 309 -5.38 -12.83 10.30
CA THR A 309 -5.74 -14.24 10.51
C THR A 309 -6.55 -14.71 9.31
N GLN A 310 -6.08 -15.76 8.65
CA GLN A 310 -6.70 -16.32 7.46
C GLN A 310 -6.71 -17.82 7.49
N ARG A 311 -7.50 -18.43 6.60
CA ARG A 311 -7.51 -19.87 6.37
C ARG A 311 -6.17 -20.28 5.74
N VAL A 312 -5.61 -21.41 6.20
CA VAL A 312 -4.40 -21.97 5.60
C VAL A 312 -4.70 -22.59 4.24
N SER A 313 -3.69 -22.75 3.42
CA SER A 313 -3.78 -23.41 2.11
C SER A 313 -3.98 -24.94 2.28
N GLN A 314 -4.44 -25.59 1.20
CA GLN A 314 -4.53 -27.05 1.15
C GLN A 314 -3.16 -27.71 1.37
N ALA A 315 -2.11 -27.17 0.76
CA ALA A 315 -0.74 -27.65 0.94
C ALA A 315 -0.29 -27.58 2.40
N SER A 316 -0.61 -26.47 3.09
CA SER A 316 -0.33 -26.30 4.51
C SER A 316 -1.09 -27.32 5.38
N MET A 317 -2.39 -27.52 5.11
CA MET A 317 -3.17 -28.55 5.82
C MET A 317 -2.57 -29.95 5.65
N THR A 318 -2.12 -30.27 4.45
CA THR A 318 -1.47 -31.55 4.13
C THR A 318 -0.13 -31.70 4.88
N GLN A 319 0.67 -30.68 4.94
CA GLN A 319 1.94 -30.70 5.68
C GLN A 319 1.70 -30.84 7.20
N ARG A 320 0.73 -30.12 7.74
CA ARG A 320 0.32 -30.25 9.14
C ARG A 320 -0.16 -31.66 9.46
N ALA A 321 -1.01 -32.22 8.62
CA ALA A 321 -1.48 -33.61 8.77
C ALA A 321 -0.33 -34.62 8.71
N GLY A 322 0.64 -34.41 7.83
CA GLY A 322 1.80 -35.28 7.68
C GLY A 322 2.66 -35.40 8.95
N ARG A 323 2.55 -34.45 9.88
CA ARG A 323 3.24 -34.54 11.18
C ARG A 323 2.76 -35.73 12.03
N ALA A 324 1.56 -36.22 11.83
CA ALA A 324 1.01 -37.34 12.53
C ALA A 324 1.53 -38.70 12.00
N GLY A 325 2.00 -38.78 10.78
CA GLY A 325 2.39 -39.98 10.06
C GLY A 325 3.89 -40.27 9.97
N ARG A 326 4.72 -39.66 10.81
CA ARG A 326 6.18 -39.82 10.72
C ARG A 326 6.74 -41.12 11.25
N LEU A 327 6.22 -41.60 12.38
CA LEU A 327 6.71 -42.73 13.11
C LEU A 327 5.78 -43.94 13.06
N GLU A 328 4.50 -43.69 12.94
CA GLU A 328 3.42 -44.67 12.95
C GLU A 328 2.18 -44.12 12.27
N PRO A 329 1.19 -44.92 11.90
CA PRO A 329 -0.08 -44.39 11.39
C PRO A 329 -0.70 -43.41 12.39
N GLY A 330 -1.12 -42.26 11.91
CA GLY A 330 -1.61 -41.16 12.75
C GLY A 330 -2.99 -40.67 12.33
N ILE A 331 -3.47 -39.70 13.10
CA ILE A 331 -4.77 -39.05 12.89
C ILE A 331 -4.58 -37.55 12.92
N CYS A 332 -5.18 -36.87 11.96
CA CYS A 332 -5.26 -35.40 11.91
C CYS A 332 -6.71 -34.95 11.91
N LEU A 333 -7.08 -34.14 12.91
CA LEU A 333 -8.37 -33.48 12.95
C LEU A 333 -8.22 -32.02 12.48
N HIS A 334 -8.81 -31.71 11.33
CA HIS A 334 -8.93 -30.33 10.84
C HIS A 334 -10.20 -29.69 11.39
N LEU A 335 -10.06 -28.57 12.08
CA LEU A 335 -11.18 -27.83 12.68
C LEU A 335 -11.87 -26.91 11.66
N ILE A 336 -12.31 -27.51 10.57
CA ILE A 336 -12.93 -26.87 9.43
C ILE A 336 -13.86 -27.88 8.75
N ALA A 337 -14.89 -27.39 8.08
CA ALA A 337 -15.73 -28.26 7.25
C ALA A 337 -14.93 -28.76 6.04
N LYS A 338 -15.15 -30.01 5.66
CA LYS A 338 -14.45 -30.67 4.54
C LYS A 338 -14.56 -29.87 3.23
N GLU A 339 -15.75 -29.38 2.93
CA GLU A 339 -16.02 -28.59 1.74
C GLU A 339 -15.25 -27.26 1.73
N GLN A 340 -15.09 -26.64 2.88
CA GLN A 340 -14.30 -25.43 3.05
C GLN A 340 -12.80 -25.70 2.89
N ALA A 341 -12.33 -26.83 3.39
CA ALA A 341 -10.94 -27.26 3.21
C ALA A 341 -10.62 -27.51 1.73
N GLU A 342 -11.52 -28.15 1.01
CA GLU A 342 -11.36 -28.43 -0.43
C GLU A 342 -11.41 -27.16 -1.29
N ARG A 343 -12.06 -26.10 -0.80
CA ARG A 343 -12.13 -24.80 -1.47
C ARG A 343 -11.01 -23.83 -1.08
N ALA A 344 -10.18 -24.22 -0.13
CA ALA A 344 -9.03 -23.38 0.24
C ALA A 344 -8.04 -23.23 -0.93
N ALA A 345 -7.24 -22.18 -0.92
CA ALA A 345 -6.18 -22.01 -1.90
C ALA A 345 -5.25 -23.23 -1.92
N ALA A 346 -4.81 -23.65 -3.10
CA ALA A 346 -3.95 -24.82 -3.24
C ALA A 346 -2.59 -24.61 -2.53
N GLN A 347 -1.99 -23.43 -2.68
CA GLN A 347 -0.70 -23.05 -2.12
C GLN A 347 -0.83 -21.75 -1.32
N SER A 348 0.09 -21.54 -0.39
CA SER A 348 0.21 -20.27 0.32
C SER A 348 0.74 -19.18 -0.61
N GLU A 349 0.28 -17.95 -0.40
CA GLU A 349 0.76 -16.80 -1.16
C GLU A 349 2.23 -16.52 -0.81
N PRO A 350 3.12 -16.35 -1.81
CA PRO A 350 4.54 -16.06 -1.55
C PRO A 350 4.74 -14.72 -0.83
N GLU A 351 5.75 -14.64 0.02
CA GLU A 351 6.08 -13.39 0.74
C GLU A 351 6.34 -12.20 -0.18
N ILE A 352 6.94 -12.44 -1.34
CA ILE A 352 7.23 -11.36 -2.32
C ILE A 352 5.98 -10.59 -2.76
N LEU A 353 4.82 -11.24 -2.73
CA LEU A 353 3.53 -10.62 -3.09
C LEU A 353 2.89 -9.85 -1.93
N GLN A 354 3.32 -10.06 -0.69
CA GLN A 354 2.67 -9.52 0.52
C GLN A 354 3.58 -8.67 1.40
N SER A 355 4.87 -8.65 1.17
CA SER A 355 5.83 -8.02 2.08
C SER A 355 6.21 -6.60 1.66
N ASP A 356 6.75 -5.84 2.62
CA ASP A 356 7.52 -4.64 2.35
C ASP A 356 8.76 -4.99 1.51
N LEU A 357 8.92 -4.35 0.37
CA LEU A 357 10.00 -4.62 -0.58
C LEU A 357 11.15 -3.61 -0.51
N SER A 358 11.21 -2.75 0.51
CA SER A 358 12.25 -1.73 0.61
C SER A 358 13.65 -2.35 0.76
N GLY A 359 13.79 -3.39 1.56
CA GLY A 359 15.03 -4.14 1.69
C GLY A 359 15.42 -4.87 0.40
N LEU A 360 14.46 -5.50 -0.26
CA LEU A 360 14.65 -6.16 -1.56
C LEU A 360 15.15 -5.17 -2.61
N LEU A 361 14.49 -4.04 -2.73
CA LEU A 361 14.85 -3.02 -3.72
C LEU A 361 16.26 -2.49 -3.46
N MET A 362 16.63 -2.26 -2.22
CA MET A 362 17.99 -1.82 -1.87
C MET A 362 19.04 -2.87 -2.25
N GLU A 363 18.78 -4.14 -2.01
CA GLU A 363 19.66 -5.23 -2.41
C GLU A 363 19.81 -5.31 -3.95
N LEU A 364 18.74 -5.15 -4.70
CA LEU A 364 18.78 -5.14 -6.15
C LEU A 364 19.56 -3.94 -6.70
N LEU A 365 19.36 -2.75 -6.11
CA LEU A 365 20.09 -1.55 -6.50
C LEU A 365 21.59 -1.67 -6.18
N GLN A 366 21.95 -2.29 -5.07
CA GLN A 366 23.36 -2.61 -4.73
C GLN A 366 23.96 -3.59 -5.74
N TRP A 367 23.18 -4.55 -6.19
CA TRP A 367 23.57 -5.51 -7.21
C TRP A 367 23.78 -4.86 -8.59
N GLY A 368 23.23 -3.69 -8.82
CA GLY A 368 23.28 -2.96 -10.08
C GLY A 368 22.04 -3.10 -10.94
N CYS A 369 20.97 -3.70 -10.40
CA CYS A 369 19.70 -3.86 -11.09
C CYS A 369 18.78 -2.68 -10.77
N SER A 370 18.53 -1.80 -11.73
CA SER A 370 17.60 -0.65 -11.55
C SER A 370 16.14 -1.02 -11.80
N ASP A 371 15.88 -2.04 -12.62
CA ASP A 371 14.55 -2.54 -12.92
C ASP A 371 14.38 -3.98 -12.40
N PRO A 372 13.67 -4.17 -11.27
CA PRO A 372 13.47 -5.50 -10.70
C PRO A 372 12.83 -6.52 -11.67
N ALA A 373 12.04 -6.06 -12.64
CA ALA A 373 11.41 -6.94 -13.63
C ALA A 373 12.40 -7.66 -14.54
N GLN A 374 13.64 -7.17 -14.65
CA GLN A 374 14.69 -7.80 -15.44
C GLN A 374 15.34 -9.02 -14.78
N MET A 375 15.14 -9.18 -13.46
CA MET A 375 15.62 -10.37 -12.75
C MET A 375 14.67 -11.55 -12.97
N SER A 376 15.20 -12.75 -12.72
CA SER A 376 14.40 -13.99 -12.85
C SER A 376 13.62 -14.25 -11.57
N TRP A 377 12.33 -14.10 -11.64
CA TRP A 377 11.41 -14.31 -10.52
C TRP A 377 10.40 -15.41 -10.82
N LEU A 378 10.09 -16.19 -9.80
CA LEU A 378 8.97 -17.12 -9.85
C LEU A 378 7.62 -16.36 -9.86
N ASP A 379 7.51 -15.35 -9.02
CA ASP A 379 6.44 -14.36 -9.01
C ASP A 379 7.05 -12.96 -9.06
N GLN A 380 6.57 -12.14 -9.98
CA GLN A 380 7.07 -10.76 -10.11
C GLN A 380 6.74 -9.96 -8.86
N PRO A 381 7.69 -9.16 -8.34
CA PRO A 381 7.40 -8.23 -7.25
C PRO A 381 6.26 -7.28 -7.65
N PRO A 382 5.24 -7.06 -6.80
CA PRO A 382 4.16 -6.14 -7.12
C PRO A 382 4.65 -4.72 -7.35
N VAL A 383 4.21 -4.09 -8.44
CA VAL A 383 4.62 -2.73 -8.80
C VAL A 383 4.26 -1.72 -7.70
N VAL A 384 3.09 -1.88 -7.08
CA VAL A 384 2.63 -0.98 -6.01
C VAL A 384 3.54 -1.05 -4.79
N ASN A 385 3.97 -2.26 -4.42
CA ASN A 385 4.89 -2.46 -3.29
C ASN A 385 6.30 -1.93 -3.61
N LEU A 386 6.76 -2.08 -4.85
CA LEU A 386 8.03 -1.50 -5.30
C LEU A 386 8.01 0.03 -5.30
N LEU A 387 6.89 0.64 -5.69
CA LEU A 387 6.73 2.10 -5.61
C LEU A 387 6.74 2.61 -4.17
N ALA A 388 6.08 1.90 -3.25
CA ALA A 388 6.14 2.22 -1.83
C ALA A 388 7.58 2.08 -1.27
N ALA A 389 8.29 1.04 -1.67
CA ALA A 389 9.70 0.84 -1.33
C ALA A 389 10.59 1.98 -1.84
N LYS A 390 10.39 2.40 -3.09
CA LYS A 390 11.13 3.52 -3.69
C LYS A 390 10.88 4.83 -2.94
N ARG A 391 9.64 5.12 -2.57
CA ARG A 391 9.29 6.31 -1.78
C ARG A 391 9.98 6.31 -0.42
N LEU A 392 10.01 5.17 0.27
CA LEU A 392 10.72 5.04 1.55
C LEU A 392 12.22 5.30 1.37
N LEU A 393 12.85 4.69 0.37
CA LEU A 393 14.27 4.89 0.11
C LEU A 393 14.59 6.34 -0.27
N GLN A 394 13.71 7.02 -0.99
CA GLN A 394 13.82 8.45 -1.29
C GLN A 394 13.73 9.29 0.00
N MET A 395 12.77 9.03 0.87
CA MET A 395 12.62 9.70 2.15
C MET A 395 13.86 9.54 3.03
N LEU A 396 14.49 8.36 3.01
CA LEU A 396 15.71 8.07 3.77
C LEU A 396 16.99 8.64 3.15
N GLY A 397 16.90 9.30 1.99
CA GLY A 397 18.08 9.83 1.30
C GLY A 397 18.96 8.77 0.64
N ALA A 398 18.42 7.55 0.44
CA ALA A 398 19.15 6.44 -0.13
C ALA A 398 19.26 6.46 -1.65
N LEU A 399 18.45 7.28 -2.32
CA LEU A 399 18.39 7.33 -3.78
C LEU A 399 18.83 8.69 -4.32
N GLU A 400 19.55 8.64 -5.44
CA GLU A 400 19.86 9.77 -6.31
C GLU A 400 19.41 9.37 -7.72
N GLY A 401 18.23 9.84 -8.12
CA GLY A 401 17.56 9.34 -9.32
C GLY A 401 17.15 7.87 -9.18
N GLU A 402 17.59 7.05 -10.13
CA GLU A 402 17.31 5.61 -10.17
C GLU A 402 18.42 4.76 -9.52
N ARG A 403 19.41 5.38 -8.89
CA ARG A 403 20.57 4.70 -8.31
C ARG A 403 20.66 4.99 -6.82
N LEU A 404 21.43 4.17 -6.11
CA LEU A 404 21.81 4.45 -4.74
C LEU A 404 22.65 5.72 -4.64
N SER A 405 22.29 6.62 -3.73
CA SER A 405 23.14 7.74 -3.33
C SER A 405 24.38 7.27 -2.58
N ALA A 406 25.33 8.16 -2.31
CA ALA A 406 26.47 7.83 -1.44
C ALA A 406 26.01 7.28 -0.08
N GLN A 407 24.97 7.90 0.50
CA GLN A 407 24.34 7.41 1.73
C GLN A 407 23.68 6.04 1.53
N GLY A 408 22.97 5.86 0.43
CA GLY A 408 22.34 4.58 0.10
C GLY A 408 23.34 3.44 -0.07
N GLN A 409 24.51 3.69 -0.64
CA GLN A 409 25.59 2.70 -0.74
C GLN A 409 26.11 2.29 0.65
N LYS A 410 26.29 3.24 1.56
CA LYS A 410 26.69 2.96 2.94
C LYS A 410 25.60 2.17 3.68
N MET A 411 24.34 2.52 3.48
CA MET A 411 23.20 1.80 4.05
C MET A 411 23.14 0.35 3.55
N ALA A 412 23.29 0.15 2.26
CA ALA A 412 23.28 -1.18 1.65
C ALA A 412 24.44 -2.06 2.17
N ALA A 413 25.62 -1.49 2.37
CA ALA A 413 26.78 -2.22 2.90
C ALA A 413 26.54 -2.72 4.34
N LEU A 414 25.71 -2.07 5.14
CA LEU A 414 25.35 -2.54 6.48
C LEU A 414 24.40 -3.73 6.45
N GLY A 415 23.52 -3.81 5.45
CA GLY A 415 22.58 -4.92 5.28
C GLY A 415 21.50 -5.03 6.35
N ASN A 416 21.17 -3.95 7.01
CA ASN A 416 20.08 -3.85 7.95
C ASN A 416 18.78 -3.47 7.24
N ASP A 417 17.68 -3.45 8.00
CA ASP A 417 16.48 -2.76 7.57
C ASP A 417 16.84 -1.34 7.09
N PRO A 418 16.28 -0.86 5.97
CA PRO A 418 16.65 0.45 5.42
C PRO A 418 16.56 1.62 6.40
N ARG A 419 15.53 1.64 7.25
CA ARG A 419 15.39 2.69 8.27
C ARG A 419 16.50 2.64 9.31
N LEU A 420 16.81 1.45 9.79
CA LEU A 420 17.89 1.27 10.77
C LEU A 420 19.26 1.57 10.15
N ALA A 421 19.46 1.16 8.91
CA ALA A 421 20.69 1.48 8.17
C ALA A 421 20.83 2.99 7.97
N ALA A 422 19.76 3.70 7.62
CA ALA A 422 19.77 5.16 7.49
C ALA A 422 20.15 5.85 8.82
N MET A 423 19.57 5.39 9.91
CA MET A 423 19.88 5.92 11.26
C MET A 423 21.34 5.71 11.62
N LEU A 424 21.87 4.51 11.40
CA LEU A 424 23.26 4.18 11.69
C LEU A 424 24.25 5.00 10.84
N VAL A 425 23.97 5.16 9.57
CA VAL A 425 24.83 5.91 8.63
C VAL A 425 24.77 7.42 8.89
N SER A 426 23.68 7.93 9.44
CA SER A 426 23.47 9.35 9.73
C SER A 426 24.30 9.85 10.94
N ALA A 427 24.86 8.95 11.73
CA ALA A 427 25.67 9.31 12.89
C ALA A 427 26.89 10.12 12.48
N LYS A 428 27.08 11.29 13.12
CA LYS A 428 28.15 12.24 12.79
C LYS A 428 29.39 12.08 13.65
N ASN A 429 29.25 11.42 14.81
CA ASN A 429 30.32 11.17 15.76
C ASN A 429 30.14 9.80 16.44
N ASP A 430 31.10 9.43 17.28
CA ASP A 430 31.12 8.14 17.95
C ASP A 430 29.97 7.94 18.93
N ASP A 431 29.55 8.99 19.63
CA ASP A 431 28.44 8.93 20.58
C ASP A 431 27.09 8.75 19.87
N GLU A 432 26.89 9.45 18.77
CA GLU A 432 25.71 9.23 17.89
C GLU A 432 25.72 7.81 17.32
N ALA A 433 26.86 7.30 16.88
CA ALA A 433 26.99 5.94 16.39
C ALA A 433 26.67 4.90 17.46
N ALA A 434 27.19 5.08 18.67
CA ALA A 434 26.91 4.21 19.81
C ALA A 434 25.41 4.23 20.18
N THR A 435 24.80 5.40 20.18
CA THR A 435 23.37 5.57 20.43
C THR A 435 22.53 4.90 19.34
N ALA A 436 22.84 5.16 18.07
CA ALA A 436 22.14 4.55 16.92
C ALA A 436 22.25 3.02 16.93
N ALA A 437 23.43 2.49 17.24
CA ALA A 437 23.63 1.04 17.34
C ALA A 437 22.79 0.40 18.44
N LYS A 438 22.69 1.05 19.58
CA LYS A 438 21.85 0.59 20.71
C LYS A 438 20.37 0.64 20.35
N ILE A 439 19.88 1.71 19.72
CA ILE A 439 18.50 1.82 19.25
C ILE A 439 18.21 0.73 18.23
N ALA A 440 19.09 0.54 17.25
CA ALA A 440 18.94 -0.48 16.22
C ALA A 440 18.85 -1.88 16.83
N ALA A 441 19.68 -2.21 17.78
CA ALA A 441 19.64 -3.49 18.49
C ALA A 441 18.30 -3.71 19.21
N ILE A 442 17.77 -2.68 19.86
CA ILE A 442 16.45 -2.74 20.53
C ILE A 442 15.33 -2.92 19.51
N LEU A 443 15.33 -2.18 18.41
CA LEU A 443 14.27 -2.26 17.40
C LEU A 443 14.30 -3.57 16.60
N GLU A 444 15.46 -4.18 16.44
CA GLU A 444 15.58 -5.50 15.81
C GLU A 444 15.00 -6.63 16.68
N GLU A 445 15.18 -6.54 17.97
CA GLU A 445 14.64 -7.48 18.97
C GLU A 445 13.96 -6.70 20.10
N PRO A 446 12.76 -6.17 19.88
CA PRO A 446 12.07 -5.33 20.85
C PRO A 446 11.72 -6.10 22.14
N PRO A 447 11.57 -5.39 23.29
CA PRO A 447 11.20 -6.02 24.54
C PRO A 447 9.82 -6.69 24.41
N ARG A 448 9.70 -7.91 24.93
CA ARG A 448 8.54 -8.78 24.71
C ARG A 448 7.29 -8.36 25.46
N MET A 449 7.42 -7.76 26.62
CA MET A 449 6.31 -7.37 27.48
C MET A 449 6.62 -6.09 28.27
N GLY A 450 5.61 -5.30 28.55
CA GLY A 450 5.63 -4.21 29.50
C GLY A 450 5.56 -2.84 28.86
N ASN A 451 6.58 -2.04 29.05
CA ASN A 451 6.53 -0.62 28.74
C ASN A 451 6.72 -0.34 27.24
N SER A 452 5.86 0.49 26.68
CA SER A 452 5.98 1.01 25.31
C SER A 452 7.01 2.13 25.16
N ASP A 453 7.67 2.55 26.25
CA ASP A 453 8.65 3.62 26.26
C ASP A 453 10.03 3.12 25.82
N LEU A 454 10.48 3.60 24.66
CA LEU A 454 11.82 3.30 24.13
C LEU A 454 12.93 3.79 25.08
N GLY A 455 12.74 4.92 25.75
CA GLY A 455 13.70 5.47 26.70
C GLY A 455 13.95 4.52 27.88
N VAL A 456 12.92 3.84 28.37
CA VAL A 456 13.05 2.81 29.41
C VAL A 456 13.81 1.58 28.89
N ALA A 457 13.47 1.10 27.68
CA ALA A 457 14.20 -0.01 27.06
C ALA A 457 15.68 0.34 26.83
N PHE A 458 15.95 1.57 26.40
CA PHE A 458 17.31 2.07 26.16
C PHE A 458 18.16 2.09 27.44
N SER A 459 17.56 2.36 28.59
CA SER A 459 18.26 2.37 29.89
C SER A 459 18.61 0.96 30.40
N ARG A 460 18.01 -0.09 29.84
CA ARG A 460 18.26 -1.48 30.19
C ARG A 460 19.46 -2.04 29.44
N ASN A 461 20.28 -2.83 30.15
CA ASN A 461 21.45 -3.47 29.58
C ASN A 461 21.19 -4.97 29.38
N GLN A 462 20.45 -5.30 28.33
CA GLN A 462 20.29 -6.71 27.94
C GLN A 462 21.53 -7.20 27.16
N PRO A 463 22.09 -8.37 27.51
CA PRO A 463 23.31 -8.87 26.86
C PRO A 463 23.17 -9.03 25.34
N ALA A 464 22.01 -9.46 24.85
CA ALA A 464 21.76 -9.60 23.42
C ALA A 464 21.83 -8.27 22.69
N TRP A 465 21.28 -7.20 23.28
CA TRP A 465 21.35 -5.86 22.68
C TRP A 465 22.76 -5.29 22.70
N GLN A 466 23.51 -5.51 23.77
CA GLN A 466 24.91 -5.10 23.88
C GLN A 466 25.78 -5.77 22.83
N GLN A 467 25.63 -7.08 22.68
CA GLN A 467 26.37 -7.86 21.68
C GLN A 467 26.05 -7.38 20.26
N ARG A 468 24.78 -7.17 19.96
CA ARG A 468 24.35 -6.69 18.64
C ARG A 468 24.85 -5.27 18.37
N SER A 469 24.76 -4.39 19.35
CA SER A 469 25.28 -3.02 19.26
C SER A 469 26.77 -3.01 18.94
N GLN A 470 27.56 -3.83 19.61
CA GLN A 470 29.01 -3.96 19.35
C GLN A 470 29.30 -4.46 17.92
N GLN A 471 28.54 -5.40 17.42
CA GLN A 471 28.66 -5.87 16.03
C GLN A 471 28.38 -4.76 15.02
N LEU A 472 27.34 -3.96 15.25
CA LEU A 472 26.98 -2.84 14.39
C LEU A 472 28.06 -1.77 14.41
N LEU A 473 28.61 -1.43 15.59
CA LEU A 473 29.71 -0.48 15.73
C LEU A 473 30.96 -0.96 15.01
N LYS A 474 31.27 -2.25 15.09
CA LYS A 474 32.39 -2.84 14.34
C LYS A 474 32.20 -2.70 12.82
N ARG A 475 30.98 -2.88 12.33
CA ARG A 475 30.68 -2.67 10.90
C ARG A 475 30.81 -1.20 10.49
N LEU A 476 30.55 -0.27 11.38
CA LEU A 476 30.73 1.17 11.17
C LEU A 476 32.17 1.62 11.35
N ASN A 477 33.08 0.73 11.74
CA ASN A 477 34.47 1.05 12.10
C ASN A 477 34.58 2.06 13.26
N VAL A 478 33.64 2.01 14.18
CA VAL A 478 33.63 2.88 15.39
C VAL A 478 34.17 2.08 16.58
N ARG A 479 35.18 2.63 17.25
CA ARG A 479 35.86 1.96 18.38
C ARG A 479 35.59 2.59 19.76
N GLY A 480 34.93 3.73 19.78
CA GLY A 480 34.62 4.46 21.01
C GLY A 480 33.20 4.96 21.04
N GLY A 481 32.90 5.88 21.93
CA GLY A 481 31.60 6.53 22.06
C GLY A 481 30.73 5.92 23.16
N GLU A 482 29.96 6.78 23.79
CA GLU A 482 28.96 6.40 24.78
C GLU A 482 27.56 6.67 24.27
N ALA A 483 26.66 5.71 24.47
CA ALA A 483 25.28 5.89 24.14
C ALA A 483 24.62 6.91 25.07
N ASP A 484 24.01 7.93 24.48
CA ASP A 484 23.40 9.06 25.18
C ASP A 484 21.92 9.16 24.86
N SER A 485 21.08 9.11 25.86
CA SER A 485 19.62 9.20 25.73
C SER A 485 19.14 10.50 25.07
N SER A 486 19.90 11.59 25.20
CA SER A 486 19.58 12.89 24.58
C SER A 486 19.70 12.86 23.05
N LEU A 487 20.42 11.89 22.49
CA LEU A 487 20.64 11.72 21.05
C LEU A 487 19.58 10.82 20.38
N ILE A 488 18.72 10.16 21.16
CA ILE A 488 17.73 9.22 20.62
C ILE A 488 16.74 9.92 19.68
N ALA A 489 16.15 11.03 20.15
CA ALA A 489 15.11 11.72 19.39
C ALA A 489 15.57 12.18 17.99
N PRO A 490 16.71 12.90 17.84
CA PRO A 490 17.16 13.33 16.52
C PRO A 490 17.54 12.17 15.60
N LEU A 491 18.12 11.11 16.13
CA LEU A 491 18.48 9.91 15.34
C LEU A 491 17.23 9.17 14.85
N LEU A 492 16.24 8.97 15.71
CA LEU A 492 14.95 8.39 15.33
C LEU A 492 14.23 9.24 14.29
N ALA A 493 14.19 10.55 14.48
CA ALA A 493 13.51 11.48 13.59
C ALA A 493 14.07 11.41 12.16
N GLY A 494 15.38 11.19 12.00
CA GLY A 494 16.02 11.03 10.70
C GLY A 494 15.57 9.78 9.92
N ALA A 495 15.24 8.71 10.61
CA ALA A 495 14.83 7.43 9.99
C ALA A 495 13.32 7.19 10.04
N PHE A 496 12.62 7.83 10.95
CA PHE A 496 11.20 7.64 11.23
C PHE A 496 10.41 8.96 11.20
N ALA A 497 10.76 9.86 10.29
CA ALA A 497 10.10 11.16 10.18
C ALA A 497 8.58 11.03 9.93
N ASP A 498 8.17 10.04 9.15
CA ASP A 498 6.77 9.70 8.87
C ASP A 498 6.03 9.08 10.06
N ARG A 499 6.77 8.68 11.09
CA ARG A 499 6.26 8.07 12.34
C ARG A 499 6.25 9.03 13.53
N ILE A 500 6.52 10.30 13.32
CA ILE A 500 6.28 11.35 14.30
C ILE A 500 4.77 11.46 14.49
N ALA A 501 4.32 11.47 15.74
CA ALA A 501 2.92 11.40 16.10
C ALA A 501 2.52 12.55 17.02
N ARG A 502 1.35 13.12 16.77
CA ARG A 502 0.74 14.12 17.65
C ARG A 502 -0.57 13.59 18.22
N ARG A 503 -0.78 13.79 19.52
CA ARG A 503 -2.01 13.43 20.20
C ARG A 503 -3.20 14.20 19.61
N ARG A 504 -4.28 13.49 19.35
CA ARG A 504 -5.56 14.05 18.86
C ARG A 504 -6.71 13.72 19.82
N GLY A 505 -7.33 14.75 20.37
CA GLY A 505 -8.47 14.56 21.26
C GLY A 505 -8.14 13.83 22.55
N GLN A 506 -8.52 12.57 22.66
CA GLN A 506 -8.38 11.75 23.87
C GLN A 506 -6.96 11.26 24.10
N ASP A 507 -6.64 10.96 25.37
CA ASP A 507 -5.39 10.32 25.74
C ASP A 507 -5.22 8.97 25.02
N GLY A 508 -4.02 8.73 24.52
CA GLY A 508 -3.67 7.50 23.79
C GLY A 508 -4.06 7.51 22.31
N ARG A 509 -4.69 8.57 21.80
CA ARG A 509 -5.02 8.70 20.37
C ARG A 509 -4.07 9.66 19.69
N TYR A 510 -3.45 9.21 18.60
CA TYR A 510 -2.42 9.92 17.87
C TYR A 510 -2.69 9.94 16.37
N GLN A 511 -2.20 10.97 15.72
CA GLN A 511 -2.07 11.04 14.27
C GLN A 511 -0.60 11.07 13.89
N LEU A 512 -0.22 10.24 12.95
CA LEU A 512 1.15 10.18 12.41
C LEU A 512 1.38 11.25 11.34
N ALA A 513 2.63 11.58 11.10
CA ALA A 513 3.02 12.52 10.04
C ALA A 513 2.57 12.10 8.65
N ASN A 514 2.38 10.82 8.39
CA ASN A 514 1.82 10.29 7.13
C ASN A 514 0.27 10.36 7.07
N GLY A 515 -0.39 10.87 8.08
CA GLY A 515 -1.84 11.03 8.15
C GLY A 515 -2.59 9.88 8.81
N MET A 516 -1.92 8.78 9.10
CA MET A 516 -2.55 7.61 9.73
C MET A 516 -2.83 7.82 11.21
N GLY A 517 -3.87 7.16 11.71
CA GLY A 517 -4.15 7.07 13.14
C GLY A 517 -3.26 6.02 13.83
N ALA A 518 -2.88 6.31 15.06
CA ALA A 518 -2.17 5.39 15.93
C ALA A 518 -2.73 5.47 17.35
N MET A 519 -2.59 4.40 18.12
CA MET A 519 -3.16 4.33 19.45
C MET A 519 -2.26 3.64 20.46
N LEU A 520 -2.29 4.15 21.68
CA LEU A 520 -1.83 3.53 22.91
C LEU A 520 -3.03 3.22 23.81
N ASP A 521 -2.86 2.30 24.73
CA ASP A 521 -3.82 2.15 25.84
C ASP A 521 -3.87 3.46 26.64
N ALA A 522 -5.07 3.92 27.02
CA ALA A 522 -5.25 5.14 27.79
C ALA A 522 -4.53 5.11 29.14
N ASN A 523 -4.26 3.95 29.68
CA ASN A 523 -3.52 3.74 30.93
C ASN A 523 -1.99 3.68 30.72
N ASP A 524 -1.51 3.68 29.47
CA ASP A 524 -0.08 3.72 29.18
C ASP A 524 0.51 5.06 29.62
N ALA A 525 1.70 5.02 30.21
CA ALA A 525 2.40 6.22 30.69
C ALA A 525 2.66 7.26 29.59
N LEU A 526 2.82 6.81 28.34
CA LEU A 526 3.03 7.67 27.18
C LEU A 526 1.74 8.31 26.64
N SER A 527 0.58 7.84 27.04
CA SER A 527 -0.72 8.25 26.47
C SER A 527 -1.04 9.75 26.64
N ARG A 528 -0.40 10.41 27.60
CA ARG A 528 -0.61 11.83 27.93
C ARG A 528 0.35 12.76 27.20
N HIS A 529 1.41 12.24 26.60
CA HIS A 529 2.38 13.05 25.86
C HIS A 529 1.76 13.56 24.56
N GLU A 530 1.96 14.84 24.27
CA GLU A 530 1.44 15.45 23.05
C GLU A 530 2.14 14.93 21.80
N TRP A 531 3.45 14.74 21.88
CA TRP A 531 4.28 14.32 20.76
C TRP A 531 5.09 13.07 21.06
N LEU A 532 5.07 12.14 20.12
CA LEU A 532 5.84 10.90 20.16
C LEU A 532 6.56 10.68 18.83
N ILE A 533 7.62 9.88 18.86
CA ILE A 533 8.12 9.19 17.67
C ILE A 533 7.86 7.71 17.90
N ALA A 534 7.12 7.06 16.99
CA ALA A 534 6.69 5.67 17.13
C ALA A 534 7.36 4.77 16.08
N PRO A 535 8.58 4.29 16.32
CA PRO A 535 9.31 3.48 15.35
C PRO A 535 8.72 2.09 15.16
N LEU A 536 7.96 1.58 16.12
CA LEU A 536 7.38 0.26 16.06
C LEU A 536 5.87 0.34 16.19
N LEU A 537 5.20 0.03 15.09
CA LEU A 537 3.76 0.05 14.94
C LEU A 537 3.25 -1.30 14.43
N LEU A 538 2.06 -1.68 14.86
CA LEU A 538 1.39 -2.88 14.41
C LEU A 538 -0.06 -2.54 14.06
N GLN A 539 -0.48 -2.81 12.84
CA GLN A 539 -1.86 -2.65 12.43
C GLN A 539 -2.61 -3.97 12.62
N GLY A 540 -3.64 -3.94 13.49
CA GLY A 540 -4.52 -5.09 13.70
C GLY A 540 -5.72 -5.07 12.75
N SER A 541 -6.44 -6.17 12.65
CA SER A 541 -7.65 -6.31 11.83
C SER A 541 -8.88 -5.60 12.44
N ALA A 542 -8.86 -5.32 13.73
CA ALA A 542 -10.03 -4.83 14.49
C ALA A 542 -10.15 -3.30 14.53
N SER A 543 -9.11 -2.54 14.18
CA SER A 543 -9.11 -1.08 14.24
C SER A 543 -8.40 -0.49 13.04
N PRO A 544 -8.92 0.64 12.49
CA PRO A 544 -8.20 1.39 11.45
C PRO A 544 -6.93 2.04 11.97
N ASP A 545 -6.82 2.28 13.29
CA ASP A 545 -5.65 2.85 13.93
C ASP A 545 -4.60 1.78 14.24
N ALA A 546 -3.34 2.07 13.93
CA ALA A 546 -2.22 1.20 14.26
C ALA A 546 -1.94 1.23 15.77
N ARG A 547 -1.61 0.06 16.34
CA ARG A 547 -1.16 -0.01 17.72
C ARG A 547 0.31 0.38 17.84
N ILE A 548 0.61 1.29 18.74
CA ILE A 548 1.98 1.68 19.06
C ILE A 548 2.57 0.64 20.00
N LEU A 549 3.61 -0.04 19.56
CA LEU A 549 4.33 -1.04 20.37
C LEU A 549 5.49 -0.42 21.11
N LEU A 550 6.17 0.54 20.51
CA LEU A 550 7.31 1.23 21.09
C LEU A 550 7.35 2.66 20.57
N ALA A 551 7.53 3.62 21.46
CA ALA A 551 7.59 5.03 21.12
C ALA A 551 8.50 5.80 22.08
N LEU A 552 8.97 6.96 21.65
CA LEU A 552 9.73 7.91 22.45
C LEU A 552 8.93 9.21 22.59
N PRO A 553 8.64 9.69 23.81
CA PRO A 553 8.09 11.02 24.00
C PRO A 553 9.13 12.09 23.65
N VAL A 554 8.71 13.13 22.95
CA VAL A 554 9.61 14.19 22.48
C VAL A 554 9.05 15.56 22.79
N ASP A 555 9.95 16.50 23.01
CA ASP A 555 9.66 17.93 22.95
C ASP A 555 9.80 18.37 21.49
N ILE A 556 8.69 18.75 20.87
CA ILE A 556 8.67 19.07 19.44
C ILE A 556 9.50 20.31 19.10
N ASP A 557 9.53 21.31 19.99
CA ASP A 557 10.27 22.55 19.76
C ASP A 557 11.79 22.28 19.78
N GLU A 558 12.24 21.48 20.73
CA GLU A 558 13.63 21.03 20.78
C GLU A 558 14.01 20.18 19.58
N LEU A 559 13.14 19.24 19.19
CA LEU A 559 13.36 18.39 18.04
C LEU A 559 13.49 19.19 16.74
N VAL A 560 12.62 20.17 16.55
CA VAL A 560 12.65 21.06 15.37
C VAL A 560 13.93 21.93 15.36
N GLN A 561 14.37 22.41 16.49
CA GLN A 561 15.64 23.15 16.57
C GLN A 561 16.85 22.29 16.19
N ARG A 562 16.88 21.04 16.64
CA ARG A 562 17.97 20.10 16.35
C ARG A 562 17.90 19.50 14.94
N CYS A 563 16.70 19.38 14.38
CA CYS A 563 16.45 18.77 13.08
C CYS A 563 15.58 19.69 12.23
N PRO A 564 16.05 20.86 11.82
CA PRO A 564 15.23 21.83 11.07
C PRO A 564 14.75 21.31 9.70
N GLN A 565 15.44 20.31 9.13
CA GLN A 565 15.07 19.67 7.89
C GLN A 565 13.77 18.87 7.97
N LEU A 566 13.28 18.54 9.16
CA LEU A 566 12.01 17.84 9.35
C LEU A 566 10.81 18.71 9.01
N VAL A 567 10.95 20.01 9.16
CA VAL A 567 9.86 20.97 9.07
C VAL A 567 9.77 21.51 7.66
N GLN A 568 8.57 21.46 7.11
CA GLN A 568 8.22 22.16 5.90
C GLN A 568 7.39 23.39 6.25
N GLN A 569 7.79 24.53 5.73
CA GLN A 569 7.05 25.77 5.83
C GLN A 569 6.15 25.90 4.61
N SER A 570 4.86 26.06 4.85
CA SER A 570 3.89 26.36 3.80
C SER A 570 3.12 27.61 4.17
N ASP A 571 3.07 28.53 3.24
CA ASP A 571 2.19 29.70 3.35
C ASP A 571 0.89 29.31 2.65
N THR A 572 -0.20 29.38 3.38
CA THR A 572 -1.52 29.01 2.88
C THR A 572 -2.43 30.24 2.99
N VAL A 573 -3.06 30.59 1.90
CA VAL A 573 -4.11 31.56 1.85
C VAL A 573 -5.40 30.82 1.59
N GLU A 574 -6.33 30.84 2.53
CA GLU A 574 -7.57 30.08 2.47
C GLU A 574 -8.78 31.00 2.56
N TRP A 575 -9.87 30.54 1.98
CA TRP A 575 -11.16 31.18 2.09
C TRP A 575 -11.79 30.91 3.45
N ASP A 576 -12.19 31.97 4.16
CA ASP A 576 -12.99 31.87 5.40
C ASP A 576 -14.47 32.09 5.07
N ASP A 577 -15.24 31.00 5.07
CA ASP A 577 -16.66 31.02 4.75
C ASP A 577 -17.48 31.85 5.76
N ALA A 578 -17.07 31.88 7.01
CA ALA A 578 -17.81 32.61 8.06
C ALA A 578 -17.69 34.13 7.87
N GLN A 579 -16.56 34.61 7.38
CA GLN A 579 -16.33 36.05 7.21
C GLN A 579 -16.37 36.50 5.74
N GLY A 580 -16.37 35.57 4.78
CA GLY A 580 -16.33 35.86 3.36
C GLY A 580 -15.04 36.57 2.91
N THR A 581 -13.95 36.32 3.62
CA THR A 581 -12.62 36.92 3.36
C THR A 581 -11.55 35.85 3.27
N LEU A 582 -10.36 36.22 2.80
CA LEU A 582 -9.19 35.36 2.79
C LEU A 582 -8.46 35.48 4.14
N LYS A 583 -8.02 34.32 4.66
CA LYS A 583 -7.09 34.26 5.78
C LYS A 583 -5.78 33.65 5.30
N ALA A 584 -4.70 34.30 5.67
CA ALA A 584 -3.35 33.85 5.33
C ALA A 584 -2.65 33.31 6.58
N TRP A 585 -2.10 32.12 6.44
CA TRP A 585 -1.43 31.40 7.51
C TRP A 585 -0.07 30.90 7.05
N ARG A 586 0.91 31.01 7.90
CA ARG A 586 2.16 30.29 7.77
C ARG A 586 2.09 29.06 8.65
N ARG A 587 2.14 27.89 8.03
CA ARG A 587 2.14 26.62 8.73
C ARG A 587 3.52 26.02 8.70
N LEU A 588 4.00 25.64 9.89
CA LEU A 588 5.16 24.77 10.04
C LEU A 588 4.64 23.35 10.22
N GLN A 589 4.97 22.46 9.30
CA GLN A 589 4.44 21.10 9.26
C GLN A 589 5.55 20.07 9.22
N ILE A 590 5.30 18.94 9.89
CA ILE A 590 6.06 17.71 9.72
C ILE A 590 5.12 16.71 9.03
N GLY A 591 5.35 16.46 7.75
CA GLY A 591 4.37 15.71 6.94
C GLY A 591 3.01 16.39 6.97
N LEU A 592 1.98 15.68 7.40
CA LEU A 592 0.61 16.20 7.56
C LEU A 592 0.32 16.80 8.96
N LEU A 593 1.28 16.74 9.87
CA LEU A 593 1.12 17.30 11.22
C LEU A 593 1.49 18.77 11.24
N THR A 594 0.59 19.58 11.79
CA THR A 594 0.86 20.99 12.03
C THR A 594 1.59 21.17 13.37
N VAL A 595 2.81 21.67 13.31
CA VAL A 595 3.60 22.01 14.53
C VAL A 595 3.19 23.37 15.07
N LYS A 596 3.11 24.36 14.18
CA LYS A 596 2.80 25.74 14.54
C LYS A 596 2.06 26.42 13.40
N VAL A 597 1.06 27.24 13.75
CA VAL A 597 0.34 28.11 12.82
C VAL A 597 0.58 29.55 13.22
N GLN A 598 1.01 30.37 12.29
CA GLN A 598 1.22 31.80 12.49
C GLN A 598 0.40 32.58 11.46
N PRO A 599 -0.21 33.71 11.83
CA PRO A 599 -0.82 34.58 10.84
C PRO A 599 0.26 35.12 9.88
N LEU A 600 -0.01 35.07 8.60
CA LEU A 600 0.86 35.66 7.58
C LEU A 600 0.46 37.14 7.39
N ALA A 601 1.35 38.05 7.77
CA ALA A 601 1.02 39.46 7.83
C ALA A 601 0.78 40.12 6.46
N LYS A 602 1.45 39.65 5.40
CA LYS A 602 1.32 40.17 4.03
C LYS A 602 1.53 39.08 3.00
N PRO A 603 0.47 38.35 2.63
CA PRO A 603 0.54 37.45 1.48
C PRO A 603 0.75 38.24 0.19
N SER A 604 1.39 37.64 -0.81
CA SER A 604 1.54 38.27 -2.11
C SER A 604 0.20 38.36 -2.83
N GLU A 605 0.07 39.32 -3.76
CA GLU A 605 -1.12 39.46 -4.58
C GLU A 605 -1.43 38.16 -5.34
N ASP A 606 -0.39 37.49 -5.85
CA ASP A 606 -0.53 36.20 -6.56
C ASP A 606 -1.08 35.10 -5.68
N GLU A 607 -0.62 34.99 -4.42
CA GLU A 607 -1.14 34.01 -3.45
C GLU A 607 -2.61 34.28 -3.12
N LEU A 608 -2.98 35.55 -2.93
CA LEU A 608 -4.35 35.98 -2.68
C LEU A 608 -5.25 35.63 -3.88
N HIS A 609 -4.81 35.96 -5.10
CA HIS A 609 -5.55 35.65 -6.31
C HIS A 609 -5.72 34.14 -6.50
N GLN A 610 -4.66 33.35 -6.29
CA GLN A 610 -4.74 31.90 -6.41
C GLN A 610 -5.72 31.29 -5.40
N ALA A 611 -5.72 31.80 -4.18
CA ALA A 611 -6.67 31.34 -3.16
C ALA A 611 -8.11 31.71 -3.52
N MET A 612 -8.33 32.89 -4.08
CA MET A 612 -9.66 33.29 -4.59
C MET A 612 -10.14 32.36 -5.71
N LEU A 613 -9.27 32.05 -6.67
CA LEU A 613 -9.60 31.14 -7.77
C LEU A 613 -9.92 29.73 -7.27
N ASN A 614 -9.12 29.21 -6.34
CA ASN A 614 -9.39 27.92 -5.73
C ASN A 614 -10.72 27.90 -4.97
N GLY A 615 -11.04 28.98 -4.25
CA GLY A 615 -12.33 29.14 -3.58
C GLY A 615 -13.52 29.14 -4.55
N ILE A 616 -13.35 29.74 -5.72
CA ILE A 616 -14.37 29.70 -6.78
C ILE A 616 -14.52 28.28 -7.33
N ARG A 617 -13.44 27.55 -7.53
CA ARG A 617 -13.47 26.13 -7.98
C ARG A 617 -14.19 25.23 -6.99
N ASP A 618 -13.96 25.44 -5.70
CA ASP A 618 -14.61 24.66 -4.65
C ASP A 618 -16.10 24.95 -4.50
N LYS A 619 -16.53 26.18 -4.80
CA LYS A 619 -17.89 26.68 -4.62
C LYS A 619 -18.70 26.76 -5.91
N ASP A 620 -18.11 26.49 -7.03
CA ASP A 620 -18.60 26.67 -8.40
C ASP A 620 -18.78 28.13 -8.84
N LEU A 621 -19.22 28.31 -10.09
CA LEU A 621 -19.42 29.64 -10.70
C LEU A 621 -20.56 30.46 -10.07
N SER A 622 -21.39 29.86 -9.24
CA SER A 622 -22.56 30.51 -8.60
C SER A 622 -22.16 31.62 -7.61
N VAL A 623 -20.91 31.61 -7.14
CA VAL A 623 -20.38 32.67 -6.26
C VAL A 623 -20.17 34.00 -6.99
N LEU A 624 -20.10 33.97 -8.30
CA LEU A 624 -19.97 35.15 -9.14
C LEU A 624 -21.31 35.85 -9.35
N ASN A 625 -21.28 37.16 -9.64
CA ASN A 625 -22.49 37.92 -9.91
C ASN A 625 -22.91 37.76 -11.38
N TRP A 626 -23.68 36.75 -11.66
CA TRP A 626 -24.28 36.54 -12.97
C TRP A 626 -25.47 37.43 -13.17
N THR A 627 -25.22 38.58 -13.85
CA THR A 627 -26.31 39.43 -14.29
C THR A 627 -27.07 38.76 -15.44
N ALA A 628 -28.29 39.20 -15.72
CA ALA A 628 -29.04 38.70 -16.86
C ALA A 628 -28.31 38.90 -18.19
N GLU A 629 -27.59 40.00 -18.30
CA GLU A 629 -26.76 40.31 -19.47
C GLU A 629 -25.56 39.34 -19.61
N ALA A 630 -24.89 39.02 -18.50
CA ALA A 630 -23.77 38.10 -18.49
C ALA A 630 -24.25 36.68 -18.83
N GLU A 631 -25.35 36.23 -18.28
CA GLU A 631 -25.94 34.93 -18.63
C GLU A 631 -26.35 34.86 -20.09
N GLN A 632 -26.97 35.88 -20.63
CA GLN A 632 -27.32 35.93 -22.03
C GLN A 632 -26.10 35.93 -22.97
N LEU A 633 -25.04 36.62 -22.58
CA LEU A 633 -23.78 36.58 -23.36
C LEU A 633 -23.21 35.16 -23.37
N ARG A 634 -23.18 34.51 -22.23
CA ARG A 634 -22.72 33.11 -22.12
C ARG A 634 -23.55 32.17 -22.97
N LEU A 635 -24.87 32.29 -22.91
CA LEU A 635 -25.79 31.47 -23.72
C LEU A 635 -25.60 31.73 -25.22
N ARG A 636 -25.38 32.99 -25.62
CA ARG A 636 -25.06 33.32 -27.01
C ARG A 636 -23.79 32.64 -27.48
N LEU A 637 -22.75 32.61 -26.68
CA LEU A 637 -21.49 31.91 -26.98
C LEU A 637 -21.66 30.41 -27.08
N LEU A 638 -22.42 29.79 -26.16
CA LEU A 638 -22.75 28.37 -26.23
C LEU A 638 -23.53 28.04 -27.51
N CYS A 639 -24.50 28.85 -27.84
CA CYS A 639 -25.28 28.72 -29.07
C CYS A 639 -24.42 28.96 -30.32
N ALA A 640 -23.52 29.94 -30.31
CA ALA A 640 -22.62 30.21 -31.42
C ALA A 640 -21.71 29.00 -31.71
N ALA A 641 -21.18 28.37 -30.71
CA ALA A 641 -20.37 27.15 -30.87
C ALA A 641 -21.18 25.99 -31.48
N LYS A 642 -22.48 25.96 -31.21
CA LYS A 642 -23.42 24.94 -31.72
C LYS A 642 -23.89 25.19 -33.14
N TRP A 643 -24.21 26.47 -33.46
CA TRP A 643 -24.83 26.86 -34.74
C TRP A 643 -23.83 27.32 -35.79
N LEU A 644 -22.67 27.84 -35.35
CA LEU A 644 -21.58 28.34 -36.20
C LEU A 644 -20.25 27.66 -35.86
N PRO A 645 -20.16 26.30 -35.92
CA PRO A 645 -18.99 25.58 -35.47
C PRO A 645 -17.72 25.81 -36.30
N GLU A 646 -17.87 26.42 -37.48
CA GLU A 646 -16.75 26.80 -38.36
C GLU A 646 -15.88 27.95 -37.85
N TYR A 647 -16.31 28.64 -36.81
CA TYR A 647 -15.56 29.67 -36.12
C TYR A 647 -15.04 29.15 -34.77
N ASP A 648 -13.90 29.66 -34.35
CA ASP A 648 -13.24 29.23 -33.12
C ASP A 648 -13.78 30.01 -31.90
N TRP A 649 -14.97 29.61 -31.45
CA TRP A 649 -15.61 30.21 -30.27
C TRP A 649 -14.96 29.73 -28.99
N PRO A 650 -14.75 30.60 -27.96
CA PRO A 650 -14.27 30.15 -26.67
C PRO A 650 -15.26 29.21 -25.99
N ALA A 651 -14.73 28.15 -25.31
CA ALA A 651 -15.55 27.28 -24.53
C ALA A 651 -15.99 27.96 -23.22
N VAL A 652 -17.29 28.02 -22.98
CA VAL A 652 -17.90 28.76 -21.87
C VAL A 652 -18.87 27.88 -21.02
N ASP A 653 -18.77 26.56 -21.14
CA ASP A 653 -19.42 25.65 -20.23
C ASP A 653 -18.80 25.75 -18.81
N ASP A 654 -19.47 25.22 -17.79
CA ASP A 654 -19.04 25.34 -16.39
C ASP A 654 -17.63 24.77 -16.19
N GLU A 655 -17.36 23.61 -16.73
CA GLU A 655 -16.06 22.94 -16.61
C GLU A 655 -14.93 23.77 -17.25
N SER A 656 -15.16 24.22 -18.46
CA SER A 656 -14.18 25.02 -19.21
C SER A 656 -13.92 26.37 -18.54
N LEU A 657 -14.95 27.05 -18.04
CA LEU A 657 -14.80 28.32 -17.34
C LEU A 657 -14.05 28.15 -16.01
N LEU A 658 -14.35 27.11 -15.24
CA LEU A 658 -13.61 26.80 -14.00
C LEU A 658 -12.15 26.43 -14.28
N ALA A 659 -11.88 25.71 -15.34
CA ALA A 659 -10.52 25.33 -15.73
C ALA A 659 -9.68 26.53 -16.19
N THR A 660 -10.30 27.58 -16.73
CA THR A 660 -9.62 28.71 -17.35
C THR A 660 -9.81 30.05 -16.60
N LEU A 661 -10.11 29.99 -15.31
CA LEU A 661 -10.29 31.22 -14.49
C LEU A 661 -9.14 32.19 -14.57
N GLU A 662 -7.92 31.70 -14.69
CA GLU A 662 -6.70 32.51 -14.82
C GLU A 662 -6.71 33.34 -16.10
N THR A 663 -7.36 32.87 -17.14
CA THR A 663 -7.40 33.52 -18.44
C THR A 663 -8.49 34.59 -18.55
N TRP A 664 -9.70 34.30 -18.11
CA TRP A 664 -10.84 35.18 -18.33
C TRP A 664 -11.27 36.01 -17.13
N LEU A 665 -11.07 35.49 -15.88
CA LEU A 665 -11.52 36.16 -14.68
C LEU A 665 -10.41 36.90 -13.93
N LEU A 666 -9.24 36.26 -13.77
CA LEU A 666 -8.10 36.82 -13.04
C LEU A 666 -7.71 38.23 -13.48
N PRO A 667 -7.64 38.58 -14.78
CA PRO A 667 -7.30 39.94 -15.20
C PRO A 667 -8.22 41.02 -14.66
N HIS A 668 -9.43 40.68 -14.25
CA HIS A 668 -10.46 41.60 -13.69
C HIS A 668 -10.47 41.62 -12.16
N MET A 669 -9.61 40.84 -11.49
CA MET A 669 -9.63 40.63 -10.05
C MET A 669 -8.66 41.50 -9.26
N THR A 670 -8.04 42.50 -9.86
CA THR A 670 -7.09 43.38 -9.16
C THR A 670 -7.75 44.00 -7.92
N GLY A 671 -7.13 43.77 -6.74
CA GLY A 671 -7.63 44.26 -5.47
C GLY A 671 -8.85 43.52 -4.90
N VAL A 672 -9.23 42.40 -5.50
CA VAL A 672 -10.36 41.59 -5.05
C VAL A 672 -9.88 40.45 -4.12
N HIS A 673 -10.24 40.53 -2.83
CA HIS A 673 -9.80 39.61 -1.81
C HIS A 673 -10.96 39.14 -0.89
N SER A 674 -12.21 39.31 -1.34
CA SER A 674 -13.38 38.97 -0.54
C SER A 674 -14.55 38.52 -1.42
N LEU A 675 -15.53 37.85 -0.82
CA LEU A 675 -16.78 37.46 -1.48
C LEU A 675 -17.52 38.72 -2.01
N ARG A 676 -17.52 39.78 -1.22
CA ARG A 676 -18.12 41.06 -1.63
C ARG A 676 -17.41 41.62 -2.87
N GLY A 677 -16.08 41.52 -2.92
CA GLY A 677 -15.30 41.90 -4.06
C GLY A 677 -15.60 41.05 -5.31
N LEU A 678 -15.79 39.74 -5.15
CA LEU A 678 -16.20 38.87 -6.25
C LEU A 678 -17.55 39.24 -6.83
N LYS A 679 -18.51 39.56 -5.94
CA LYS A 679 -19.86 40.00 -6.38
C LYS A 679 -19.89 41.36 -7.06
N SER A 680 -18.85 42.15 -6.96
CA SER A 680 -18.71 43.44 -7.64
C SER A 680 -18.06 43.30 -9.01
N LEU A 681 -17.55 42.11 -9.38
CA LEU A 681 -16.93 41.89 -10.69
C LEU A 681 -17.97 41.98 -11.81
N ASP A 682 -17.56 42.62 -12.90
CA ASP A 682 -18.36 42.67 -14.13
C ASP A 682 -18.08 41.41 -14.97
N ILE A 683 -18.88 40.37 -14.75
CA ILE A 683 -18.77 39.09 -15.42
C ILE A 683 -19.03 39.22 -16.95
N TYR A 684 -19.92 40.13 -17.32
CA TYR A 684 -20.18 40.40 -18.72
C TYR A 684 -18.91 40.88 -19.46
N GLN A 685 -18.20 41.84 -18.91
CA GLN A 685 -16.94 42.33 -19.49
C GLN A 685 -15.85 41.26 -19.43
N ALA A 686 -15.78 40.48 -18.39
CA ALA A 686 -14.81 39.37 -18.27
C ALA A 686 -15.02 38.32 -19.37
N LEU A 687 -16.25 37.88 -19.61
CA LEU A 687 -16.58 36.96 -20.71
C LEU A 687 -16.33 37.62 -22.10
N ARG A 688 -16.69 38.88 -22.26
CA ARG A 688 -16.49 39.59 -23.48
C ARG A 688 -14.99 39.73 -23.85
N GLY A 689 -14.15 39.80 -22.82
CA GLY A 689 -12.71 39.81 -22.96
C GLY A 689 -12.09 38.53 -23.54
N LEU A 690 -12.83 37.44 -23.56
CA LEU A 690 -12.43 36.18 -24.24
C LEU A 690 -12.47 36.33 -25.77
N LEU A 691 -13.18 37.31 -26.29
CA LEU A 691 -13.36 37.55 -27.72
C LEU A 691 -12.45 38.67 -28.17
N ASP A 692 -11.75 38.45 -29.27
CA ASP A 692 -11.13 39.56 -29.99
C ASP A 692 -12.20 40.45 -30.63
N TRP A 693 -11.79 41.61 -31.13
CA TRP A 693 -12.73 42.56 -31.71
C TRP A 693 -13.51 41.97 -32.92
N GLY A 694 -12.86 41.20 -33.76
CA GLY A 694 -13.50 40.53 -34.90
C GLY A 694 -14.56 39.52 -34.48
N MET A 695 -14.26 38.74 -33.45
CA MET A 695 -15.20 37.75 -32.88
C MET A 695 -16.39 38.45 -32.18
N GLN A 696 -16.14 39.54 -31.47
CA GLN A 696 -17.21 40.35 -30.87
C GLN A 696 -18.17 40.88 -31.93
N GLN A 697 -17.65 41.45 -33.02
CA GLN A 697 -18.46 41.92 -34.13
C GLN A 697 -19.26 40.78 -34.77
N ARG A 698 -18.66 39.65 -34.97
CA ARG A 698 -19.33 38.47 -35.54
C ARG A 698 -20.44 37.95 -34.61
N LEU A 699 -20.20 37.87 -33.33
CA LEU A 699 -21.22 37.47 -32.35
C LEU A 699 -22.40 38.46 -32.39
N ASP A 700 -22.15 39.74 -32.37
CA ASP A 700 -23.17 40.77 -32.35
C ASP A 700 -23.95 40.86 -33.69
N SER A 701 -23.34 40.48 -34.81
CA SER A 701 -24.04 40.41 -36.10
C SER A 701 -24.82 39.12 -36.32
N GLU A 702 -24.23 37.97 -35.95
CA GLU A 702 -24.78 36.65 -36.24
C GLU A 702 -25.76 36.16 -35.15
N LEU A 703 -25.46 36.45 -33.89
CA LEU A 703 -26.31 36.13 -32.74
C LEU A 703 -26.56 37.39 -31.92
N PRO A 704 -27.34 38.37 -32.44
CA PRO A 704 -27.50 39.70 -31.79
C PRO A 704 -28.25 39.55 -30.46
N ALA A 705 -27.92 40.45 -29.53
CA ALA A 705 -28.63 40.50 -28.24
C ALA A 705 -30.10 41.00 -28.42
N HIS A 706 -30.36 41.78 -29.45
CA HIS A 706 -31.66 42.38 -29.74
C HIS A 706 -31.99 42.19 -31.22
N TYR A 707 -33.25 42.05 -31.51
CA TYR A 707 -33.81 42.06 -32.85
C TYR A 707 -34.59 43.34 -33.05
N THR A 708 -34.37 44.04 -34.19
CA THR A 708 -35.15 45.23 -34.55
C THR A 708 -36.37 44.78 -35.31
N VAL A 709 -37.52 44.94 -34.73
CA VAL A 709 -38.80 44.59 -35.33
C VAL A 709 -39.25 45.71 -36.32
N PRO A 710 -40.23 45.45 -37.21
CA PRO A 710 -40.66 46.42 -38.23
C PRO A 710 -41.00 47.83 -37.75
N THR A 711 -41.43 47.97 -36.49
CA THR A 711 -41.67 49.31 -35.89
C THR A 711 -40.38 50.07 -35.53
N GLY A 712 -39.22 49.48 -35.66
CA GLY A 712 -37.96 50.03 -35.17
C GLY A 712 -37.67 49.80 -33.69
N SER A 713 -38.55 49.11 -32.95
CA SER A 713 -38.26 48.72 -31.58
C SER A 713 -37.20 47.66 -31.52
N ARG A 714 -36.28 47.83 -30.60
CA ARG A 714 -35.26 46.80 -30.30
C ARG A 714 -35.75 45.91 -29.18
N ILE A 715 -36.02 44.67 -29.51
CA ILE A 715 -36.55 43.68 -28.57
C ILE A 715 -35.44 42.68 -28.23
N ALA A 716 -35.22 42.41 -26.97
CA ALA A 716 -34.20 41.43 -26.50
C ALA A 716 -34.56 40.02 -26.97
N ILE A 717 -33.57 39.35 -27.58
CA ILE A 717 -33.66 37.93 -27.89
C ILE A 717 -33.27 37.14 -26.64
N ARG A 718 -34.12 36.21 -26.19
CA ARG A 718 -33.82 35.30 -25.12
C ARG A 718 -33.21 34.03 -25.68
N TYR A 719 -31.92 33.82 -25.38
CA TYR A 719 -31.21 32.58 -25.73
C TYR A 719 -31.37 31.53 -24.65
N HIS A 720 -31.41 30.27 -25.06
CA HIS A 720 -31.51 29.11 -24.22
C HIS A 720 -30.48 28.08 -24.67
N GLU A 721 -30.00 27.25 -23.75
CA GLU A 721 -28.97 26.22 -24.05
C GLU A 721 -29.53 25.14 -24.99
N ASP A 722 -30.73 24.63 -24.67
CA ASP A 722 -31.34 23.48 -25.34
C ASP A 722 -32.62 23.81 -26.15
N ASN A 723 -33.08 25.05 -26.06
CA ASN A 723 -34.27 25.50 -26.74
C ASN A 723 -33.94 26.55 -27.79
N PRO A 724 -34.80 26.72 -28.83
CA PRO A 724 -34.60 27.81 -29.79
C PRO A 724 -34.68 29.20 -29.15
N PRO A 725 -33.96 30.17 -29.67
CA PRO A 725 -34.02 31.54 -29.18
C PRO A 725 -35.43 32.17 -29.40
N ALA A 726 -35.89 32.91 -28.42
CA ALA A 726 -37.23 33.43 -28.37
C ALA A 726 -37.27 34.97 -28.40
N LEU A 727 -38.23 35.48 -29.09
CA LEU A 727 -38.53 36.92 -29.21
C LEU A 727 -39.97 37.16 -28.77
N ALA A 728 -40.15 37.83 -27.62
CA ALA A 728 -41.46 38.22 -27.13
C ALA A 728 -41.79 39.65 -27.60
N VAL A 729 -42.76 39.77 -28.48
CA VAL A 729 -43.10 41.03 -29.17
C VAL A 729 -44.60 41.20 -29.33
N ARG A 730 -45.10 42.37 -29.21
CA ARG A 730 -46.52 42.67 -29.53
C ARG A 730 -46.79 42.32 -31.01
N MET A 731 -47.86 41.61 -31.27
CA MET A 731 -48.20 41.14 -32.60
C MET A 731 -48.28 42.25 -33.64
N GLN A 732 -48.80 43.40 -33.28
CA GLN A 732 -48.93 44.54 -34.18
C GLN A 732 -47.58 45.19 -34.60
N GLU A 733 -46.53 44.96 -33.81
CA GLU A 733 -45.19 45.42 -34.20
C GLU A 733 -44.54 44.55 -35.21
N MET A 734 -45.08 43.34 -35.46
CA MET A 734 -44.64 42.38 -36.50
C MET A 734 -45.41 42.52 -37.82
N PHE A 735 -46.41 43.36 -37.89
CA PHE A 735 -47.09 43.63 -39.14
C PHE A 735 -46.10 44.16 -40.21
N GLY A 736 -46.25 43.67 -41.44
CA GLY A 736 -45.35 43.96 -42.52
C GLY A 736 -44.18 42.96 -42.65
N GLU A 737 -44.02 42.07 -41.68
CA GLU A 737 -43.03 40.98 -41.75
C GLU A 737 -43.70 39.76 -42.32
N ALA A 738 -43.32 39.34 -43.52
CA ALA A 738 -43.95 38.20 -44.23
C ALA A 738 -43.36 36.86 -43.84
N THR A 739 -42.08 36.85 -43.49
CA THR A 739 -41.32 35.64 -43.16
C THR A 739 -40.84 35.68 -41.72
N ASN A 740 -40.53 34.49 -41.20
CA ASN A 740 -40.03 34.35 -39.83
C ASN A 740 -38.62 34.96 -39.74
N PRO A 741 -38.32 35.77 -38.73
CA PRO A 741 -36.98 36.25 -38.47
C PRO A 741 -36.01 35.10 -38.16
N THR A 742 -34.79 35.19 -38.69
CA THR A 742 -33.71 34.20 -38.48
C THR A 742 -32.45 34.88 -37.98
N ILE A 743 -31.62 34.12 -37.33
CA ILE A 743 -30.28 34.49 -36.89
C ILE A 743 -29.27 33.45 -37.36
N ALA A 744 -28.01 33.64 -37.05
CA ALA A 744 -26.90 32.68 -37.34
C ALA A 744 -26.87 32.34 -38.85
N GLN A 745 -26.78 33.39 -39.73
CA GLN A 745 -26.72 33.23 -41.18
C GLN A 745 -27.95 32.52 -41.76
N GLY A 746 -29.10 32.75 -41.17
CA GLY A 746 -30.34 32.14 -41.60
C GLY A 746 -30.57 30.69 -41.13
N ARG A 747 -29.63 30.14 -40.36
CA ARG A 747 -29.68 28.73 -39.90
C ARG A 747 -30.72 28.48 -38.79
N VAL A 748 -31.01 29.53 -37.99
CA VAL A 748 -31.86 29.40 -36.81
C VAL A 748 -33.04 30.37 -36.86
N PRO A 749 -34.26 29.87 -37.00
CA PRO A 749 -35.44 30.71 -36.89
C PRO A 749 -35.72 31.09 -35.43
N LEU A 750 -36.15 32.34 -35.22
CA LEU A 750 -36.60 32.78 -33.90
C LEU A 750 -37.94 32.21 -33.58
N VAL A 751 -38.15 31.82 -32.35
CA VAL A 751 -39.48 31.50 -31.81
C VAL A 751 -40.13 32.83 -31.44
N LEU A 752 -41.23 33.14 -32.09
CA LEU A 752 -41.98 34.36 -31.82
C LEU A 752 -43.04 34.12 -30.75
N GLU A 753 -42.92 34.76 -29.64
CA GLU A 753 -43.97 34.87 -28.59
C GLU A 753 -44.76 36.13 -28.92
N LEU A 754 -45.85 35.98 -29.64
CA LEU A 754 -46.69 37.11 -30.03
C LEU A 754 -47.57 37.53 -28.86
N LEU A 755 -47.52 38.79 -28.49
CA LEU A 755 -48.18 39.36 -27.37
C LEU A 755 -49.32 40.27 -27.78
N SER A 756 -50.34 40.37 -26.94
CA SER A 756 -51.43 41.36 -27.05
C SER A 756 -50.91 42.79 -26.85
N PRO A 757 -51.65 43.79 -27.17
CA PRO A 757 -51.33 45.19 -26.85
C PRO A 757 -50.99 45.42 -25.36
N ALA A 758 -51.57 44.65 -24.46
CA ALA A 758 -51.26 44.68 -23.03
C ALA A 758 -50.12 43.72 -22.63
N GLN A 759 -49.35 43.24 -23.62
CA GLN A 759 -48.20 42.35 -23.42
C GLN A 759 -48.53 40.98 -22.78
N ARG A 760 -49.72 40.45 -22.98
CA ARG A 760 -50.10 39.11 -22.61
C ARG A 760 -49.81 38.12 -23.73
N PRO A 761 -49.33 36.90 -23.45
CA PRO A 761 -49.11 35.89 -24.51
C PRO A 761 -50.37 35.55 -25.26
N LEU A 762 -50.30 35.54 -26.60
CA LEU A 762 -51.39 35.16 -27.46
C LEU A 762 -51.07 33.90 -28.26
N GLN A 763 -49.85 33.85 -28.86
CA GLN A 763 -49.45 32.75 -29.75
C GLN A 763 -47.93 32.61 -29.71
N ILE A 764 -47.51 31.37 -29.81
CA ILE A 764 -46.07 31.02 -30.00
C ILE A 764 -45.95 30.40 -31.39
N THR A 765 -45.06 30.89 -32.23
CA THR A 765 -44.85 30.38 -33.58
C THR A 765 -43.39 30.38 -33.98
N ARG A 766 -43.00 29.34 -34.73
CA ARG A 766 -41.71 29.26 -35.42
C ARG A 766 -41.80 29.56 -36.91
N ASP A 767 -43.00 29.77 -37.40
CA ASP A 767 -43.32 30.09 -38.81
C ASP A 767 -44.37 31.17 -38.86
N LEU A 768 -43.91 32.41 -38.95
CA LEU A 768 -44.77 33.56 -38.97
C LEU A 768 -45.66 33.59 -40.23
N SER A 769 -45.13 33.15 -41.39
CA SER A 769 -45.92 33.10 -42.64
C SER A 769 -47.09 32.12 -42.51
N ALA A 770 -46.86 30.92 -41.95
CA ALA A 770 -47.92 29.94 -41.69
C ALA A 770 -48.94 30.47 -40.66
N PHE A 771 -48.47 31.16 -39.63
CA PHE A 771 -49.35 31.79 -38.65
C PHE A 771 -50.23 32.87 -39.27
N TRP A 772 -49.66 33.78 -40.10
CA TRP A 772 -50.46 34.80 -40.77
C TRP A 772 -51.57 34.23 -41.66
N LYS A 773 -51.32 33.11 -42.31
CA LYS A 773 -52.26 32.44 -43.24
C LYS A 773 -53.25 31.53 -42.53
N GLY A 774 -52.97 31.12 -41.29
CA GLY A 774 -53.79 30.15 -40.54
C GLY A 774 -54.39 30.66 -39.26
N ALA A 775 -53.72 30.39 -38.14
CA ALA A 775 -54.22 30.65 -36.80
C ALA A 775 -54.43 32.12 -36.46
N TYR A 776 -53.84 33.05 -37.23
CA TYR A 776 -54.05 34.51 -37.06
C TYR A 776 -55.55 34.90 -37.12
N ARG A 777 -56.34 34.29 -37.96
CA ARG A 777 -57.74 34.67 -38.13
C ARG A 777 -58.56 34.53 -36.85
N GLU A 778 -58.34 33.49 -36.10
CA GLU A 778 -58.98 33.29 -34.81
C GLU A 778 -58.55 34.30 -33.75
N VAL A 779 -57.22 34.50 -33.71
CA VAL A 779 -56.60 35.50 -32.82
C VAL A 779 -57.11 36.92 -33.21
N GLN A 780 -57.21 37.25 -34.46
CA GLN A 780 -57.79 38.50 -34.96
C GLN A 780 -59.20 38.74 -34.46
N LYS A 781 -60.03 37.70 -34.53
CA LYS A 781 -61.40 37.76 -34.10
C LYS A 781 -61.49 38.05 -32.61
N GLU A 782 -60.76 37.34 -31.80
CA GLU A 782 -60.63 37.55 -30.38
C GLU A 782 -60.11 38.92 -30.01
N MET A 783 -59.07 39.37 -30.67
CA MET A 783 -58.41 40.64 -30.38
C MET A 783 -59.27 41.84 -30.80
N LYS A 784 -60.01 41.76 -31.92
CA LYS A 784 -60.99 42.78 -32.33
C LYS A 784 -62.05 43.03 -31.26
N GLY A 785 -62.45 41.95 -30.57
CA GLY A 785 -63.38 42.05 -29.45
C GLY A 785 -62.80 42.69 -28.20
N ARG A 786 -61.56 42.28 -27.85
CA ARG A 786 -60.84 42.72 -26.64
C ARG A 786 -60.20 44.10 -26.73
N TYR A 787 -59.60 44.36 -27.90
CA TYR A 787 -58.86 45.59 -28.15
C TYR A 787 -59.34 46.32 -29.43
N PRO A 788 -60.56 46.77 -29.44
CA PRO A 788 -61.20 47.34 -30.68
C PRO A 788 -60.55 48.66 -31.15
N LYS A 789 -59.80 49.32 -30.30
CA LYS A 789 -59.07 50.55 -30.61
C LYS A 789 -57.79 50.31 -31.32
N HIS A 790 -57.30 49.06 -31.44
CA HIS A 790 -56.07 48.71 -32.15
C HIS A 790 -56.32 48.18 -33.55
N VAL A 791 -55.30 48.18 -34.36
CA VAL A 791 -55.35 47.70 -35.77
C VAL A 791 -55.22 46.16 -35.80
N TRP A 792 -56.21 45.52 -36.46
CA TRP A 792 -56.27 44.10 -36.67
C TRP A 792 -56.58 43.80 -38.15
N PRO A 793 -55.58 43.96 -39.08
CA PRO A 793 -55.78 43.85 -40.50
C PRO A 793 -56.08 42.41 -40.93
N ASP A 794 -56.71 42.28 -42.14
CA ASP A 794 -56.94 40.95 -42.72
C ASP A 794 -55.67 40.41 -43.43
N ASP A 795 -54.74 41.32 -43.84
CA ASP A 795 -53.47 40.96 -44.42
C ASP A 795 -52.30 41.51 -43.58
N PRO A 796 -51.94 40.89 -42.50
CA PRO A 796 -50.93 41.39 -41.55
C PRO A 796 -49.53 41.43 -42.17
N ALA A 797 -49.18 40.56 -43.13
CA ALA A 797 -47.87 40.55 -43.76
C ALA A 797 -47.58 41.81 -44.61
N ASN A 798 -48.58 42.43 -45.10
CA ASN A 798 -48.51 43.63 -45.95
C ASN A 798 -49.04 44.92 -45.30
N THR A 799 -49.27 44.87 -44.02
CA THR A 799 -49.78 46.01 -43.24
C THR A 799 -48.66 46.73 -42.51
N ALA A 800 -48.70 48.05 -42.44
CA ALA A 800 -47.72 48.84 -41.70
C ALA A 800 -47.73 48.49 -40.22
N PRO A 801 -46.54 48.24 -39.60
CA PRO A 801 -46.47 47.94 -38.19
C PRO A 801 -46.78 49.14 -37.31
N THR A 802 -47.35 48.92 -36.15
CA THR A 802 -47.69 50.04 -35.23
C THR A 802 -47.57 49.60 -33.75
N ARG A 803 -47.25 50.55 -32.92
CA ARG A 803 -47.32 50.47 -31.49
C ARG A 803 -48.58 51.16 -30.90
N ARG A 804 -49.28 51.87 -31.74
CA ARG A 804 -50.32 52.81 -31.35
C ARG A 804 -51.72 52.26 -31.67
N THR A 805 -52.72 52.91 -31.09
CA THR A 805 -54.10 52.71 -31.48
C THR A 805 -54.42 53.28 -32.83
N LYS A 806 -55.58 52.91 -33.44
CA LYS A 806 -56.07 53.36 -34.76
C LYS A 806 -56.07 54.91 -34.94
N LYS A 807 -56.27 55.64 -33.88
CA LYS A 807 -56.29 57.09 -33.92
C LYS A 807 -54.90 57.72 -34.22
N TYR A 808 -53.80 56.99 -33.93
CA TYR A 808 -52.43 57.49 -33.98
C TYR A 808 -51.52 56.62 -34.83
N SER A 809 -52.05 55.59 -35.51
CA SER A 809 -51.29 54.69 -36.38
C SER A 809 -51.18 55.21 -37.83
#